data_fb422d268a4f586f477536bb0e9a52a6
#
_entry.id   fb422d268a4f586f477536bb0e9a52a6
#
_cell.length_a   1.000
_cell.length_b   1.000
_cell.length_c   1.000
_cell.angle_alpha   90.00
_cell.angle_beta   90.00
_cell.angle_gamma   90.00
#
_symmetry.space_group_name_H-M   'P 1'
#
loop_
_entity.id
_entity.type
_entity.pdbx_description
1 polymer ?
#
loop_
_entity_poly.entity_id
_entity_poly.type
_entity_poly.pdbx_seq_one_letter_code
_entity_poly.pdbx_strand_id
1 'polypeptide(L)'
;MKFAGVIVDISHEQLDKIFQYIIPETMLPELEIGMKVQIPFGKTKRTGYVVDISDEPEIDISRMKSLTGICGHSVTIDGRMIKLANWIKNHYGSTMNQALKLVMPVKEKVRNIEKKTIHLLISKEEAEEYAKEAARKRYTARARLLETLAKTPVVDYSLLTQKLNINLTTAKTLENKGIIEITTHTMFRNTIKNTIKSGEKILLNEEQRYVAESIIKDMENGDMMPSLIKGVTGSGKTEVYLELIEWVINRGGDVICLIPEISLTYQTVMRFYNRFGDIVSVINSKMSKGERYDSFEMAKSGKIRIMIGPRSALFTPFNRLSLIIIDEEHESAYKSENVPRYHARETAIELAKMTGAKVVLGSATPSLESYYNAKAGRFKLYELNNRAGLAGFPTAEIVDLREELRNGNRTMFSNRLMELMKEKLSMKEQVMLFLNRRGYLGFLSCRNCGHVITCPHCAVSLTEHGNGRLVCHYCGYETPGIKICPECGSKHIGRFKAGTELVESEIKKLFPDNKVLRMDADTTRNKDGHAKILEAFENHEADILIGTQMIVKGHDFPNVTLVGVLLADVSLYSPDYMAAERTFELITQAAGRAGRGNKEGNAVIQTYSPEHYSIVHACNHDYESFYNEEIAFRELMDYPPVYNFMTVRIASEDEQKTAELSEKIKQLTDKADSRTKIIGPGKAPVYKVKDVFFRQIYYKDKEHQRLQNIKKEIDNFMKEHSEYLSKCQIQYDFR
;
A
#
# COMPACT_ATOMS: atom_id res chain seq x y z
N MET A 1 17.69 38.66 15.93
CA MET A 1 16.76 38.54 14.80
C MET A 1 16.87 37.10 14.34
N LYS A 2 15.75 36.37 14.17
CA LYS A 2 15.78 34.96 13.70
C LYS A 2 15.18 34.83 12.31
N PHE A 3 15.62 33.83 11.58
CA PHE A 3 15.25 33.60 10.19
C PHE A 3 14.62 32.20 10.04
N ALA A 4 13.57 32.12 9.25
CA ALA A 4 12.90 30.88 8.92
C ALA A 4 13.29 30.41 7.51
N GLY A 5 13.85 29.22 7.38
CA GLY A 5 13.99 28.52 6.12
C GLY A 5 12.65 27.89 5.73
N VAL A 6 12.08 28.30 4.61
CA VAL A 6 10.73 27.91 4.19
C VAL A 6 10.77 27.24 2.81
N ILE A 7 10.13 26.07 2.70
CA ILE A 7 9.79 25.42 1.44
C ILE A 7 8.41 25.91 1.01
N VAL A 8 8.33 26.51 -0.18
CA VAL A 8 7.06 27.04 -0.71
C VAL A 8 6.12 25.91 -1.10
N ASP A 9 4.82 26.04 -0.79
CA ASP A 9 3.80 25.04 -1.10
C ASP A 9 3.44 25.05 -2.62
N ILE A 10 4.46 24.86 -3.46
CA ILE A 10 4.36 24.74 -4.91
C ILE A 10 5.25 23.57 -5.34
N SER A 11 4.67 22.56 -5.99
CA SER A 11 5.42 21.40 -6.47
C SER A 11 6.02 21.68 -7.85
N HIS A 12 7.01 22.56 -7.91
CA HIS A 12 7.74 22.90 -9.13
C HIS A 12 9.24 22.86 -8.85
N GLU A 13 10.01 22.21 -9.71
CA GLU A 13 11.46 21.98 -9.48
C GLU A 13 12.27 23.28 -9.33
N GLN A 14 11.95 24.31 -10.06
CA GLN A 14 12.62 25.63 -9.92
C GLN A 14 12.42 26.26 -8.53
N LEU A 15 11.34 25.90 -7.85
CA LEU A 15 10.99 26.42 -6.52
C LEU A 15 11.34 25.44 -5.41
N ASP A 16 12.01 24.31 -5.76
CA ASP A 16 12.42 23.28 -4.81
C ASP A 16 13.73 23.65 -4.11
N LYS A 17 13.71 24.81 -3.44
CA LYS A 17 14.79 25.32 -2.59
C LYS A 17 14.23 25.95 -1.34
N ILE A 18 15.06 26.06 -0.33
CA ILE A 18 14.74 26.78 0.91
C ILE A 18 14.82 28.26 0.60
N PHE A 19 13.78 29.00 0.95
CA PHE A 19 13.75 30.45 0.92
C PHE A 19 13.79 30.98 2.35
N GLN A 20 14.73 31.83 2.66
CA GLN A 20 14.86 32.39 3.99
C GLN A 20 14.01 33.63 4.15
N TYR A 21 13.30 33.74 5.28
CA TYR A 21 12.42 34.86 5.63
C TYR A 21 12.74 35.35 7.05
N ILE A 22 12.59 36.64 7.31
CA ILE A 22 12.70 37.21 8.66
C ILE A 22 11.49 36.77 9.48
N ILE A 23 11.72 36.31 10.71
CA ILE A 23 10.67 35.99 11.67
C ILE A 23 10.31 37.24 12.44
N PRO A 24 9.07 37.78 12.35
CA PRO A 24 8.61 38.89 13.18
C PRO A 24 8.68 38.52 14.68
N GLU A 25 9.03 39.48 15.54
CA GLU A 25 9.13 39.24 17.00
C GLU A 25 7.80 38.72 17.59
N THR A 26 6.67 39.15 17.06
CA THR A 26 5.35 38.68 17.47
C THR A 26 5.08 37.20 17.18
N MET A 27 5.82 36.60 16.24
CA MET A 27 5.65 35.18 15.85
C MET A 27 6.71 34.27 16.49
N LEU A 28 7.81 34.83 17.02
CA LEU A 28 8.91 34.06 17.61
C LEU A 28 8.49 33.08 18.70
N PRO A 29 7.54 33.41 19.62
CA PRO A 29 7.14 32.47 20.68
C PRO A 29 6.32 31.28 20.20
N GLU A 30 5.66 31.42 19.03
CA GLU A 30 4.70 30.42 18.54
C GLU A 30 5.23 29.62 17.33
N LEU A 31 6.31 30.13 16.68
CA LEU A 31 6.79 29.53 15.43
C LEU A 31 7.73 28.36 15.71
N GLU A 32 7.35 27.19 15.21
CA GLU A 32 8.13 25.96 15.27
C GLU A 32 8.46 25.41 13.87
N ILE A 33 9.56 24.64 13.81
CA ILE A 33 9.90 23.86 12.61
C ILE A 33 8.73 22.90 12.31
N GLY A 34 8.34 22.82 11.02
CA GLY A 34 7.22 22.02 10.58
C GLY A 34 5.89 22.77 10.47
N MET A 35 5.81 23.98 10.99
CA MET A 35 4.60 24.80 10.85
C MET A 35 4.40 25.31 9.42
N LYS A 36 3.15 25.47 9.02
CA LYS A 36 2.77 26.11 7.78
C LYS A 36 2.61 27.61 8.01
N VAL A 37 3.29 28.41 7.19
CA VAL A 37 3.32 29.86 7.30
C VAL A 37 2.85 30.54 6.01
N GLN A 38 2.36 31.77 6.13
CA GLN A 38 2.10 32.65 4.99
C GLN A 38 3.36 33.48 4.68
N ILE A 39 3.71 33.52 3.41
CA ILE A 39 4.90 34.17 2.90
C ILE A 39 4.57 35.11 1.74
N PRO A 40 5.23 36.26 1.60
CA PRO A 40 5.20 37.06 0.41
C PRO A 40 6.11 36.41 -0.66
N PHE A 41 5.53 35.97 -1.77
CA PHE A 41 6.26 35.31 -2.85
C PHE A 41 6.02 36.04 -4.17
N GLY A 42 7.05 36.72 -4.70
CA GLY A 42 6.90 37.64 -5.83
C GLY A 42 5.93 38.76 -5.51
N LYS A 43 4.88 38.91 -6.31
CA LYS A 43 3.77 39.87 -6.13
C LYS A 43 2.55 39.26 -5.43
N THR A 44 2.60 37.95 -5.04
CA THR A 44 1.46 37.24 -4.46
C THR A 44 1.80 36.74 -3.04
N LYS A 45 0.76 36.48 -2.25
CA LYS A 45 0.91 35.72 -0.99
C LYS A 45 0.81 34.24 -1.26
N ARG A 46 1.67 33.47 -0.67
CA ARG A 46 1.69 32.00 -0.77
C ARG A 46 1.83 31.40 0.63
N THR A 47 1.73 30.08 0.70
CA THR A 47 2.02 29.35 1.92
C THR A 47 3.29 28.51 1.72
N GLY A 48 3.96 28.17 2.82
CA GLY A 48 5.12 27.31 2.83
C GLY A 48 5.27 26.62 4.17
N TYR A 49 6.22 25.68 4.25
CA TYR A 49 6.52 24.92 5.47
C TYR A 49 7.87 25.33 6.01
N VAL A 50 7.93 25.66 7.29
CA VAL A 50 9.19 25.98 8.00
C VAL A 50 9.99 24.68 8.15
N VAL A 51 11.18 24.62 7.57
CA VAL A 51 12.07 23.46 7.61
C VAL A 51 13.33 23.71 8.43
N ASP A 52 13.62 24.96 8.67
CA ASP A 52 14.76 25.40 9.47
C ASP A 52 14.49 26.74 10.16
N ILE A 53 15.13 26.96 11.31
CA ILE A 53 15.16 28.26 12.03
C ILE A 53 16.61 28.52 12.40
N SER A 54 17.18 29.63 11.89
CA SER A 54 18.57 30.01 12.09
C SER A 54 18.71 31.43 12.68
N ASP A 55 19.85 31.69 13.28
CA ASP A 55 20.25 33.03 13.75
C ASP A 55 21.11 33.78 12.71
N GLU A 56 21.52 33.10 11.63
CA GLU A 56 22.39 33.64 10.58
C GLU A 56 21.62 33.82 9.27
N PRO A 57 21.78 34.98 8.60
CA PRO A 57 21.19 35.23 7.29
C PRO A 57 22.05 34.59 6.19
N GLU A 58 21.41 33.87 5.24
CA GLU A 58 22.06 33.33 4.04
C GLU A 58 22.19 34.35 2.90
N ILE A 59 21.40 35.41 2.96
CA ILE A 59 21.39 36.52 1.99
C ILE A 59 21.34 37.85 2.72
N ASP A 60 21.61 38.95 1.99
CA ASP A 60 21.53 40.31 2.54
C ASP A 60 20.12 40.57 3.13
N ILE A 61 20.08 40.96 4.41
CA ILE A 61 18.85 41.24 5.17
C ILE A 61 17.98 42.27 4.48
N SER A 62 18.60 43.26 3.80
CA SER A 62 17.85 44.31 3.06
C SER A 62 16.98 43.77 1.93
N ARG A 63 17.29 42.61 1.41
CA ARG A 63 16.55 41.92 0.35
C ARG A 63 15.58 40.86 0.88
N MET A 64 15.62 40.58 2.18
CA MET A 64 14.84 39.56 2.83
C MET A 64 13.43 40.05 3.16
N LYS A 65 12.43 39.23 2.90
CA LYS A 65 11.04 39.53 3.26
C LYS A 65 10.71 38.88 4.59
N SER A 66 9.72 39.43 5.32
CA SER A 66 9.24 38.87 6.58
C SER A 66 8.09 37.90 6.35
N LEU A 67 7.93 36.92 7.23
CA LEU A 67 6.72 36.11 7.32
C LEU A 67 5.50 37.02 7.54
N THR A 68 4.36 36.69 6.97
CA THR A 68 3.13 37.48 7.09
C THR A 68 2.10 36.89 8.02
N GLY A 69 2.26 35.62 8.44
CA GLY A 69 1.38 34.97 9.41
C GLY A 69 1.67 33.49 9.54
N ILE A 70 1.23 32.93 10.66
CA ILE A 70 1.20 31.48 10.90
C ILE A 70 -0.20 30.98 10.49
N CYS A 71 -0.25 29.89 9.73
CA CYS A 71 -1.52 29.28 9.36
C CYS A 71 -2.13 28.56 10.57
N GLY A 72 -3.03 29.21 11.30
CA GLY A 72 -3.56 28.76 12.60
C GLY A 72 -4.31 27.40 12.63
N HIS A 73 -4.54 26.79 11.47
CA HIS A 73 -5.17 25.46 11.35
C HIS A 73 -4.22 24.43 10.72
N SER A 74 -2.90 24.67 10.72
CA SER A 74 -1.93 23.73 10.19
C SER A 74 -1.47 22.72 11.25
N VAL A 75 -1.19 21.51 10.79
CA VAL A 75 -0.53 20.46 11.59
C VAL A 75 0.97 20.71 11.56
N THR A 76 1.62 20.71 12.73
CA THR A 76 3.08 20.82 12.83
C THR A 76 3.72 19.49 12.46
N ILE A 77 4.72 19.52 11.59
CA ILE A 77 5.50 18.33 11.19
C ILE A 77 6.63 18.13 12.20
N ASP A 78 6.79 16.89 12.67
CA ASP A 78 7.95 16.49 13.48
C ASP A 78 9.25 16.65 12.67
N GLY A 79 10.33 17.13 13.30
CA GLY A 79 11.65 17.28 12.67
C GLY A 79 12.19 15.97 12.06
N ARG A 80 11.84 14.80 12.62
CA ARG A 80 12.17 13.48 12.04
C ARG A 80 11.49 13.28 10.69
N MET A 81 10.22 13.70 10.57
CA MET A 81 9.47 13.60 9.30
C MET A 81 10.03 14.54 8.24
N ILE A 82 10.56 15.71 8.63
CA ILE A 82 11.27 16.60 7.68
C ILE A 82 12.55 15.94 7.17
N LYS A 83 13.33 15.30 8.04
CA LYS A 83 14.53 14.53 7.64
C LYS A 83 14.16 13.38 6.70
N LEU A 84 13.08 12.65 7.02
CA LEU A 84 12.56 11.58 6.18
C LEU A 84 12.09 12.11 4.82
N ALA A 85 11.40 13.26 4.78
CA ALA A 85 10.99 13.90 3.54
C ALA A 85 12.19 14.30 2.67
N ASN A 86 13.26 14.81 3.28
CA ASN A 86 14.49 15.14 2.56
C ASN A 86 15.17 13.87 2.00
N TRP A 87 15.19 12.79 2.77
CA TRP A 87 15.71 11.50 2.27
C TRP A 87 14.85 10.98 1.10
N ILE A 88 13.51 11.00 1.22
CA ILE A 88 12.58 10.60 0.14
C ILE A 88 12.81 11.44 -1.13
N LYS A 89 12.96 12.77 -0.98
CA LYS A 89 13.27 13.66 -2.08
C LYS A 89 14.53 13.20 -2.83
N ASN A 90 15.61 12.96 -2.10
CA ASN A 90 16.91 12.63 -2.69
C ASN A 90 16.93 11.20 -3.24
N HIS A 91 16.35 10.25 -2.51
CA HIS A 91 16.38 8.84 -2.88
C HIS A 91 15.47 8.50 -4.07
N TYR A 92 14.27 9.09 -4.12
CA TYR A 92 13.28 8.82 -5.17
C TYR A 92 13.11 9.94 -6.20
N GLY A 93 13.91 10.98 -6.11
CA GLY A 93 13.94 12.03 -7.13
C GLY A 93 12.67 12.89 -7.21
N SER A 94 12.07 13.22 -6.06
CA SER A 94 10.92 14.12 -5.98
C SER A 94 11.31 15.53 -5.55
N THR A 95 10.35 16.47 -5.55
CA THR A 95 10.54 17.77 -4.89
C THR A 95 10.33 17.66 -3.38
N MET A 96 10.93 18.59 -2.62
CA MET A 96 10.74 18.63 -1.16
C MET A 96 9.27 18.85 -0.78
N ASN A 97 8.56 19.67 -1.54
CA ASN A 97 7.13 19.89 -1.32
C ASN A 97 6.31 18.60 -1.51
N GLN A 98 6.62 17.79 -2.53
CA GLN A 98 5.95 16.49 -2.74
C GLN A 98 6.24 15.54 -1.59
N ALA A 99 7.49 15.48 -1.15
CA ALA A 99 7.92 14.64 -0.03
C ALA A 99 7.29 15.09 1.30
N LEU A 100 7.25 16.40 1.58
CA LEU A 100 6.56 16.94 2.78
C LEU A 100 5.06 16.63 2.78
N LYS A 101 4.39 16.77 1.63
CA LYS A 101 2.97 16.41 1.49
C LYS A 101 2.69 14.91 1.71
N LEU A 102 3.66 14.08 1.43
CA LEU A 102 3.57 12.64 1.66
C LEU A 102 3.66 12.29 3.15
N VAL A 103 4.67 12.82 3.85
CA VAL A 103 4.88 12.55 5.28
C VAL A 103 3.86 13.27 6.18
N MET A 104 3.09 14.18 5.61
CA MET A 104 1.96 14.89 6.22
C MET A 104 0.63 14.40 5.64
N PRO A 105 0.11 13.29 6.06
CA PRO A 105 -1.13 12.76 5.48
C PRO A 105 -2.38 13.58 5.82
N VAL A 106 -2.29 14.50 6.79
CA VAL A 106 -3.37 15.45 7.14
C VAL A 106 -2.81 16.88 7.11
N LYS A 107 -3.37 17.73 6.25
CA LYS A 107 -2.85 19.07 5.96
C LYS A 107 -3.47 20.17 6.82
N GLU A 108 -4.61 19.92 7.43
CA GLU A 108 -5.41 20.91 8.16
C GLU A 108 -5.97 20.28 9.42
N LYS A 109 -5.95 21.04 10.53
CA LYS A 109 -6.68 20.66 11.74
C LYS A 109 -8.18 20.57 11.42
N VAL A 110 -8.76 19.42 11.68
CA VAL A 110 -10.21 19.24 11.60
C VAL A 110 -10.80 19.59 12.95
N ARG A 111 -11.94 20.30 12.99
CA ARG A 111 -12.62 20.58 14.25
C ARG A 111 -12.92 19.28 14.97
N ASN A 112 -12.48 19.19 16.21
CA ASN A 112 -12.79 18.08 17.09
C ASN A 112 -14.30 18.00 17.28
N ILE A 113 -14.83 16.79 17.42
CA ILE A 113 -16.19 16.62 17.87
C ILE A 113 -16.18 16.88 19.37
N GLU A 114 -16.79 17.99 19.77
CA GLU A 114 -17.02 18.27 21.18
C GLU A 114 -18.32 17.59 21.63
N LYS A 115 -18.19 16.69 22.57
CA LYS A 115 -19.32 16.10 23.26
C LYS A 115 -19.50 16.82 24.58
N LYS A 116 -20.67 17.42 24.81
CA LYS A 116 -21.01 18.07 26.06
C LYS A 116 -21.81 17.10 26.92
N THR A 117 -21.37 16.92 28.14
CA THR A 117 -22.03 16.11 29.13
C THR A 117 -22.48 17.03 30.29
N ILE A 118 -23.70 16.85 30.77
CA ILE A 118 -24.25 17.61 31.89
C ILE A 118 -24.25 16.72 33.10
N HIS A 119 -23.64 17.21 34.17
CA HIS A 119 -23.57 16.56 35.48
C HIS A 119 -24.42 17.31 36.47
N LEU A 120 -25.24 16.61 37.27
CA LEU A 120 -25.95 17.17 38.39
C LEU A 120 -24.97 17.35 39.56
N LEU A 121 -24.93 18.54 40.17
CA LEU A 121 -24.03 18.86 41.28
C LEU A 121 -24.74 18.82 42.64
N ILE A 122 -26.07 18.86 42.65
CA ILE A 122 -26.93 18.84 43.89
C ILE A 122 -27.53 17.45 44.10
N SER A 123 -28.09 17.21 45.27
CA SER A 123 -28.76 15.95 45.57
C SER A 123 -29.98 15.71 44.67
N LYS A 124 -30.41 14.46 44.57
CA LYS A 124 -31.58 14.09 43.79
C LYS A 124 -32.85 14.77 44.33
N GLU A 125 -32.98 14.82 45.64
CA GLU A 125 -34.13 15.42 46.36
C GLU A 125 -34.19 16.92 46.05
N GLU A 126 -33.08 17.63 46.15
CA GLU A 126 -32.99 19.05 45.81
C GLU A 126 -33.30 19.31 44.32
N ALA A 127 -32.82 18.43 43.41
CA ALA A 127 -33.12 18.56 41.99
C ALA A 127 -34.60 18.39 41.68
N GLU A 128 -35.32 17.48 42.37
CA GLU A 128 -36.74 17.29 42.23
C GLU A 128 -37.54 18.51 42.80
N GLU A 129 -37.06 19.14 43.87
CA GLU A 129 -37.66 20.35 44.44
C GLU A 129 -37.49 21.55 43.49
N TYR A 130 -36.28 21.75 42.97
CA TYR A 130 -36.02 22.76 41.96
C TYR A 130 -36.83 22.53 40.67
N ALA A 131 -37.06 21.27 40.28
CA ALA A 131 -37.90 20.93 39.13
C ALA A 131 -39.37 21.36 39.37
N LYS A 132 -39.91 21.08 40.55
CA LYS A 132 -41.28 21.49 40.94
C LYS A 132 -41.42 23.02 40.97
N GLU A 133 -40.41 23.73 41.50
CA GLU A 133 -40.39 25.18 41.51
C GLU A 133 -40.35 25.75 40.10
N ALA A 134 -39.48 25.19 39.22
CA ALA A 134 -39.40 25.58 37.82
C ALA A 134 -40.74 25.35 37.07
N ALA A 135 -41.42 24.25 37.35
CA ALA A 135 -42.71 23.93 36.76
C ALA A 135 -43.80 24.95 37.23
N ARG A 136 -43.82 25.31 38.52
CA ARG A 136 -44.73 26.34 39.04
C ARG A 136 -44.54 27.72 38.39
N LYS A 137 -43.26 28.06 38.08
CA LYS A 137 -42.89 29.30 37.37
C LYS A 137 -43.03 29.19 35.86
N ARG A 138 -43.60 28.12 35.30
CA ARG A 138 -43.78 27.82 33.88
C ARG A 138 -42.46 27.73 33.06
N TYR A 139 -41.32 27.44 33.72
CA TYR A 139 -40.04 27.17 33.05
C TYR A 139 -39.94 25.69 32.65
N THR A 140 -40.79 25.29 31.71
CA THR A 140 -40.99 23.87 31.35
C THR A 140 -39.72 23.16 30.86
N ALA A 141 -38.80 23.83 30.15
CA ALA A 141 -37.55 23.26 29.72
C ALA A 141 -36.58 22.98 30.89
N ARG A 142 -36.55 23.88 31.90
CA ARG A 142 -35.74 23.69 33.13
C ARG A 142 -36.28 22.56 33.97
N ALA A 143 -37.59 22.50 34.16
CA ALA A 143 -38.24 21.43 34.91
C ALA A 143 -37.90 20.05 34.31
N ARG A 144 -38.08 19.89 32.99
CA ARG A 144 -37.74 18.66 32.27
C ARG A 144 -36.26 18.26 32.37
N LEU A 145 -35.34 19.24 32.33
CA LEU A 145 -33.92 18.98 32.49
C LEU A 145 -33.62 18.43 33.90
N LEU A 146 -34.11 19.11 34.90
CA LEU A 146 -33.89 18.70 36.31
C LEU A 146 -34.54 17.37 36.64
N GLU A 147 -35.76 17.09 36.16
CA GLU A 147 -36.41 15.78 36.28
C GLU A 147 -35.64 14.65 35.63
N THR A 148 -35.00 14.94 34.48
CA THR A 148 -34.16 13.97 33.78
C THR A 148 -32.88 13.71 34.56
N LEU A 149 -32.23 14.78 35.05
CA LEU A 149 -30.99 14.68 35.82
C LEU A 149 -31.19 14.05 37.20
N ALA A 150 -32.35 14.24 37.81
CA ALA A 150 -32.70 13.56 39.05
C ALA A 150 -32.82 12.03 38.90
N LYS A 151 -33.23 11.56 37.71
CA LYS A 151 -33.27 10.12 37.37
C LYS A 151 -31.92 9.60 36.88
N THR A 152 -31.18 10.41 36.14
CA THR A 152 -29.89 10.05 35.53
C THR A 152 -28.92 11.22 35.74
N PRO A 153 -28.08 11.19 36.79
CA PRO A 153 -27.25 12.33 37.20
C PRO A 153 -26.25 12.83 36.15
N VAL A 154 -25.98 12.05 35.14
CA VAL A 154 -25.07 12.38 34.00
C VAL A 154 -25.79 12.12 32.71
N VAL A 155 -25.96 13.15 31.86
CA VAL A 155 -26.68 13.04 30.60
C VAL A 155 -25.92 13.73 29.48
N ASP A 156 -25.93 13.10 28.31
CA ASP A 156 -25.36 13.65 27.08
C ASP A 156 -26.24 14.82 26.58
N TYR A 157 -25.59 15.96 26.30
CA TYR A 157 -26.32 17.17 25.84
C TYR A 157 -27.02 16.93 24.49
N SER A 158 -26.48 16.11 23.60
CA SER A 158 -27.13 15.80 22.33
C SER A 158 -28.46 15.09 22.45
N LEU A 159 -28.59 14.23 23.46
CA LEU A 159 -29.88 13.57 23.82
C LEU A 159 -30.90 14.56 24.33
N LEU A 160 -30.47 15.57 25.11
CA LEU A 160 -31.34 16.61 25.63
C LEU A 160 -31.90 17.50 24.51
N THR A 161 -31.07 17.86 23.54
CA THR A 161 -31.54 18.69 22.40
C THR A 161 -32.49 17.91 21.50
N GLN A 162 -32.17 16.65 21.16
CA GLN A 162 -32.94 15.84 20.22
C GLN A 162 -34.27 15.32 20.83
N LYS A 163 -34.26 14.87 22.12
CA LYS A 163 -35.43 14.25 22.74
C LYS A 163 -36.26 15.19 23.62
N LEU A 164 -35.60 16.17 24.25
CA LEU A 164 -36.27 17.04 25.22
C LEU A 164 -36.43 18.48 24.72
N ASN A 165 -35.91 18.81 23.55
CA ASN A 165 -35.95 20.15 22.95
C ASN A 165 -35.43 21.24 23.91
N ILE A 166 -34.30 20.95 24.60
CA ILE A 166 -33.68 21.86 25.58
C ILE A 166 -32.47 22.50 24.90
N ASN A 167 -32.42 23.82 24.90
CA ASN A 167 -31.29 24.58 24.31
C ASN A 167 -30.16 24.82 25.34
N LEU A 168 -28.97 25.18 24.83
CA LEU A 168 -27.78 25.45 25.62
C LEU A 168 -27.96 26.59 26.64
N THR A 169 -28.77 27.57 26.30
CA THR A 169 -29.06 28.72 27.15
C THR A 169 -29.78 28.31 28.44
N THR A 170 -30.70 27.35 28.37
CA THR A 170 -31.36 26.77 29.52
C THR A 170 -30.40 26.05 30.46
N ALA A 171 -29.51 25.22 29.90
CA ALA A 171 -28.49 24.53 30.66
C ALA A 171 -27.50 25.51 31.33
N LYS A 172 -26.98 26.49 30.59
CA LYS A 172 -26.09 27.53 31.13
C LYS A 172 -26.69 28.32 32.28
N THR A 173 -28.01 28.53 32.28
CA THR A 173 -28.68 29.24 33.40
C THR A 173 -28.65 28.41 34.68
N LEU A 174 -28.71 27.09 34.59
CA LEU A 174 -28.60 26.19 35.74
C LEU A 174 -27.14 26.01 36.18
N GLU A 175 -26.21 26.01 35.24
CA GLU A 175 -24.77 26.01 35.52
C GLU A 175 -24.35 27.24 36.31
N ASN A 176 -24.79 28.45 35.88
CA ASN A 176 -24.51 29.69 36.58
C ASN A 176 -25.13 29.75 38.01
N LYS A 177 -26.07 28.86 38.31
CA LYS A 177 -26.63 28.70 39.64
C LYS A 177 -25.94 27.61 40.46
N GLY A 178 -24.92 26.94 39.93
CA GLY A 178 -24.22 25.85 40.61
C GLY A 178 -25.05 24.58 40.78
N ILE A 179 -26.13 24.41 40.00
CA ILE A 179 -27.01 23.24 40.08
C ILE A 179 -26.49 22.10 39.20
N ILE A 180 -25.88 22.46 38.06
CA ILE A 180 -25.29 21.51 37.11
C ILE A 180 -23.92 21.99 36.71
N GLU A 181 -23.11 21.08 36.18
CA GLU A 181 -21.83 21.35 35.50
C GLU A 181 -21.90 20.86 34.06
N ILE A 182 -21.46 21.67 33.12
CA ILE A 182 -21.35 21.29 31.70
C ILE A 182 -19.90 20.99 31.41
N THR A 183 -19.52 19.73 31.31
CA THR A 183 -18.21 19.31 30.91
C THR A 183 -18.17 19.13 29.39
N THR A 184 -17.13 19.67 28.74
CA THR A 184 -16.88 19.50 27.30
C THR A 184 -15.75 18.51 27.13
N HIS A 185 -16.04 17.35 26.55
CA HIS A 185 -15.05 16.34 26.23
C HIS A 185 -14.80 16.31 24.74
N THR A 186 -13.54 16.38 24.36
CA THR A 186 -13.13 16.11 22.97
C THR A 186 -13.30 14.63 22.67
N MET A 187 -14.19 14.30 21.75
CA MET A 187 -14.36 12.94 21.27
C MET A 187 -13.59 12.76 19.96
N PHE A 188 -12.75 11.75 19.93
CA PHE A 188 -12.14 11.27 18.69
C PHE A 188 -13.12 10.33 17.96
N ARG A 189 -13.16 10.46 16.63
CA ARG A 189 -13.93 9.56 15.77
C ARG A 189 -13.24 8.19 15.78
N ASN A 190 -13.82 7.23 16.51
CA ASN A 190 -13.29 5.87 16.49
C ASN A 190 -13.94 5.07 15.35
N THR A 191 -13.12 4.49 14.49
CA THR A 191 -13.55 3.66 13.35
C THR A 191 -13.98 2.26 13.77
N ILE A 192 -13.57 1.81 14.95
CA ILE A 192 -13.89 0.47 15.46
C ILE A 192 -15.00 0.62 16.51
N LYS A 193 -16.24 0.35 16.09
CA LYS A 193 -17.35 0.19 17.03
C LYS A 193 -17.47 -1.31 17.31
N ASN A 194 -17.01 -1.82 18.47
CA ASN A 194 -17.65 -3.01 19.02
C ASN A 194 -17.06 -3.56 20.33
N THR A 195 -17.85 -4.40 20.94
CA THR A 195 -17.72 -5.22 22.12
C THR A 195 -16.46 -6.07 22.13
N ILE A 196 -15.62 -5.83 23.12
CA ILE A 196 -14.44 -6.62 23.45
C ILE A 196 -14.86 -8.05 23.80
N LYS A 197 -14.49 -9.01 22.97
CA LYS A 197 -14.35 -10.40 23.40
C LYS A 197 -12.86 -10.60 23.63
N SER A 198 -12.44 -10.83 24.87
CA SER A 198 -11.07 -11.29 25.16
C SER A 198 -10.85 -12.62 24.45
N GLY A 199 -10.10 -12.61 23.37
CA GLY A 199 -9.65 -13.83 22.70
C GLY A 199 -8.59 -14.50 23.57
N GLU A 200 -8.66 -15.82 23.72
CA GLU A 200 -7.60 -16.59 24.35
C GLU A 200 -6.28 -16.41 23.59
N LYS A 201 -5.18 -16.24 24.32
CA LYS A 201 -3.83 -16.16 23.73
C LYS A 201 -3.49 -17.49 23.07
N ILE A 202 -3.27 -17.49 21.74
CA ILE A 202 -2.82 -18.67 21.02
C ILE A 202 -1.37 -18.97 21.44
N LEU A 203 -1.10 -20.22 21.84
CA LEU A 203 0.25 -20.65 22.18
C LEU A 203 1.08 -20.81 20.91
N LEU A 204 2.27 -20.21 20.90
CA LEU A 204 3.23 -20.38 19.81
C LEU A 204 3.77 -21.82 19.77
N ASN A 205 3.88 -22.36 18.57
CA ASN A 205 4.65 -23.59 18.37
C ASN A 205 6.16 -23.33 18.51
N GLU A 206 6.98 -24.37 18.44
CA GLU A 206 8.43 -24.26 18.67
C GLU A 206 9.13 -23.36 17.67
N GLU A 207 8.80 -23.44 16.35
CA GLU A 207 9.38 -22.59 15.33
C GLU A 207 9.00 -21.11 15.54
N GLN A 208 7.73 -20.84 15.78
CA GLN A 208 7.22 -19.48 16.02
C GLN A 208 7.85 -18.86 17.25
N ARG A 209 7.97 -19.64 18.34
CA ARG A 209 8.61 -19.22 19.58
C ARG A 209 10.09 -18.90 19.35
N TYR A 210 10.82 -19.81 18.69
CA TYR A 210 12.23 -19.59 18.37
C TYR A 210 12.44 -18.29 17.58
N VAL A 211 11.62 -18.04 16.56
CA VAL A 211 11.72 -16.82 15.73
C VAL A 211 11.41 -15.56 16.58
N ALA A 212 10.34 -15.59 17.37
CA ALA A 212 9.96 -14.46 18.22
C ALA A 212 11.05 -14.15 19.26
N GLU A 213 11.53 -15.14 19.98
CA GLU A 213 12.58 -14.99 21.00
C GLU A 213 13.91 -14.52 20.40
N SER A 214 14.27 -15.02 19.20
CA SER A 214 15.48 -14.60 18.50
C SER A 214 15.43 -13.13 18.11
N ILE A 215 14.31 -12.64 17.56
CA ILE A 215 14.12 -11.23 17.20
C ILE A 215 14.10 -10.35 18.47
N ILE A 216 13.45 -10.80 19.53
CA ILE A 216 13.43 -10.11 20.83
C ILE A 216 14.86 -9.97 21.37
N LYS A 217 15.64 -11.06 21.35
CA LYS A 217 17.04 -11.05 21.78
C LYS A 217 17.90 -10.08 20.95
N ASP A 218 17.66 -10.01 19.63
CA ASP A 218 18.31 -9.01 18.79
C ASP A 218 18.01 -7.59 19.27
N MET A 219 16.74 -7.29 19.54
CA MET A 219 16.32 -5.97 20.02
C MET A 219 16.91 -5.64 21.40
N GLU A 220 17.00 -6.61 22.30
CA GLU A 220 17.64 -6.46 23.62
C GLU A 220 19.13 -6.17 23.51
N ASN A 221 19.80 -6.78 22.55
CA ASN A 221 21.22 -6.55 22.27
C ASN A 221 21.50 -5.26 21.47
N GLY A 222 20.45 -4.49 21.10
CA GLY A 222 20.58 -3.30 20.27
C GLY A 222 20.87 -3.59 18.79
N ASP A 223 20.69 -4.82 18.34
CA ASP A 223 20.84 -5.19 16.92
C ASP A 223 19.56 -4.87 16.15
N MET A 224 19.57 -3.72 15.50
CA MET A 224 18.44 -3.20 14.73
C MET A 224 18.50 -3.55 13.23
N MET A 225 19.36 -4.49 12.83
CA MET A 225 19.37 -5.03 11.46
C MET A 225 17.96 -5.52 11.09
N PRO A 226 17.42 -5.19 9.91
CA PRO A 226 16.09 -5.68 9.50
C PRO A 226 16.02 -7.21 9.54
N SER A 227 14.89 -7.74 10.00
CA SER A 227 14.62 -9.18 10.05
C SER A 227 13.61 -9.56 8.97
N LEU A 228 13.93 -10.59 8.19
CA LEU A 228 13.03 -11.18 7.20
C LEU A 228 12.52 -12.52 7.73
N ILE A 229 11.21 -12.63 7.93
CA ILE A 229 10.52 -13.89 8.26
C ILE A 229 9.96 -14.49 6.97
N LYS A 230 10.64 -15.51 6.45
CA LYS A 230 10.13 -16.35 5.37
C LYS A 230 9.29 -17.45 6.00
N GLY A 231 8.00 -17.37 5.87
CA GLY A 231 7.10 -18.36 6.47
C GLY A 231 6.04 -18.80 5.48
N VAL A 232 5.92 -20.12 5.29
CA VAL A 232 4.91 -20.68 4.38
C VAL A 232 3.51 -20.17 4.67
N THR A 233 2.62 -20.22 3.68
CA THR A 233 1.23 -19.80 3.86
C THR A 233 0.57 -20.61 4.97
N GLY A 234 0.03 -19.94 6.00
CA GLY A 234 -0.56 -20.60 7.16
C GLY A 234 0.45 -21.00 8.24
N SER A 235 1.72 -20.56 8.19
CA SER A 235 2.72 -20.80 9.24
C SER A 235 2.47 -20.02 10.55
N GLY A 236 1.50 -19.11 10.57
CA GLY A 236 1.19 -18.31 11.76
C GLY A 236 2.13 -17.12 11.98
N LYS A 237 2.69 -16.52 10.92
CA LYS A 237 3.49 -15.29 11.00
C LYS A 237 2.84 -14.21 11.87
N THR A 238 1.51 -14.07 11.75
CA THR A 238 0.74 -13.07 12.52
C THR A 238 0.88 -13.28 14.02
N GLU A 239 0.92 -14.51 14.52
CA GLU A 239 1.09 -14.79 15.94
C GLU A 239 2.49 -14.37 16.43
N VAL A 240 3.53 -14.57 15.60
CA VAL A 240 4.87 -14.04 15.87
C VAL A 240 4.84 -12.52 15.97
N TYR A 241 4.14 -11.84 15.05
CA TYR A 241 4.02 -10.37 15.11
C TYR A 241 3.31 -9.92 16.40
N LEU A 242 2.24 -10.58 16.80
CA LEU A 242 1.50 -10.25 18.01
C LEU A 242 2.39 -10.40 19.26
N GLU A 243 3.26 -11.39 19.29
CA GLU A 243 4.22 -11.60 20.41
C GLU A 243 5.27 -10.47 20.46
N LEU A 244 5.84 -10.11 19.31
CA LEU A 244 6.80 -8.98 19.20
C LEU A 244 6.16 -7.66 19.62
N ILE A 245 4.91 -7.42 19.19
CA ILE A 245 4.14 -6.22 19.55
C ILE A 245 3.93 -6.17 21.06
N GLU A 246 3.47 -7.28 21.68
CA GLU A 246 3.25 -7.34 23.13
C GLU A 246 4.52 -7.02 23.91
N TRP A 247 5.66 -7.59 23.47
CA TRP A 247 6.96 -7.31 24.07
C TRP A 247 7.33 -5.81 24.02
N VAL A 248 7.13 -5.18 22.85
CA VAL A 248 7.42 -3.74 22.66
C VAL A 248 6.49 -2.85 23.49
N ILE A 249 5.19 -3.15 23.48
CA ILE A 249 4.20 -2.40 24.23
C ILE A 249 4.46 -2.45 25.74
N ASN A 250 4.82 -3.61 26.27
CA ASN A 250 5.14 -3.78 27.69
C ASN A 250 6.38 -2.96 28.11
N ARG A 251 7.29 -2.65 27.18
CA ARG A 251 8.48 -1.80 27.40
C ARG A 251 8.23 -0.32 27.09
N GLY A 252 7.01 0.06 26.81
CA GLY A 252 6.64 1.46 26.60
C GLY A 252 6.86 1.96 25.15
N GLY A 253 7.23 1.11 24.19
CA GLY A 253 7.43 1.46 22.78
C GLY A 253 6.13 1.49 21.98
N ASP A 254 6.14 2.10 20.82
CA ASP A 254 5.02 2.20 19.88
C ASP A 254 5.29 1.39 18.61
N VAL A 255 4.23 0.95 17.92
CA VAL A 255 4.34 -0.01 16.82
C VAL A 255 3.56 0.46 15.59
N ILE A 256 4.17 0.32 14.42
CA ILE A 256 3.50 0.43 13.12
C ILE A 256 3.46 -0.96 12.49
N CYS A 257 2.26 -1.41 12.10
CA CYS A 257 2.07 -2.66 11.38
C CYS A 257 1.48 -2.36 9.99
N LEU A 258 2.30 -2.50 8.95
CA LEU A 258 1.85 -2.33 7.58
C LEU A 258 1.25 -3.62 7.06
N ILE A 259 -0.01 -3.54 6.62
CA ILE A 259 -0.75 -4.65 6.01
C ILE A 259 -1.32 -4.14 4.69
N PRO A 260 -1.21 -4.89 3.58
CA PRO A 260 -1.81 -4.49 2.31
C PRO A 260 -3.33 -4.27 2.46
N GLU A 261 -3.87 -3.24 1.81
CA GLU A 261 -5.28 -2.83 2.01
C GLU A 261 -6.27 -3.97 1.73
N ILE A 262 -5.95 -4.84 0.77
CA ILE A 262 -6.77 -6.00 0.43
C ILE A 262 -6.76 -7.05 1.55
N SER A 263 -5.64 -7.19 2.26
CA SER A 263 -5.47 -8.13 3.39
C SER A 263 -5.93 -7.55 4.73
N LEU A 264 -6.25 -6.25 4.77
CA LEU A 264 -6.72 -5.55 5.95
C LEU A 264 -8.22 -5.82 6.17
N THR A 265 -8.55 -7.08 6.45
CA THR A 265 -9.91 -7.52 6.69
C THR A 265 -10.36 -7.22 8.11
N TYR A 266 -11.69 -7.27 8.34
CA TYR A 266 -12.24 -7.16 9.67
C TYR A 266 -11.65 -8.20 10.63
N GLN A 267 -11.51 -9.44 10.19
CA GLN A 267 -10.94 -10.53 10.98
C GLN A 267 -9.48 -10.24 11.39
N THR A 268 -8.66 -9.75 10.44
CA THR A 268 -7.27 -9.37 10.72
C THR A 268 -7.21 -8.27 11.79
N VAL A 269 -8.00 -7.21 11.64
CA VAL A 269 -8.05 -6.10 12.59
C VAL A 269 -8.52 -6.57 13.97
N MET A 270 -9.52 -7.43 14.02
CA MET A 270 -10.05 -7.97 15.28
C MET A 270 -9.08 -8.83 16.05
N ARG A 271 -8.14 -9.54 15.38
CA ARG A 271 -7.05 -10.25 16.07
C ARG A 271 -6.20 -9.32 16.92
N PHE A 272 -5.82 -8.16 16.38
CA PHE A 272 -5.06 -7.15 17.11
C PHE A 272 -5.92 -6.50 18.20
N TYR A 273 -7.15 -6.16 17.88
CA TYR A 273 -8.05 -5.50 18.82
C TYR A 273 -8.39 -6.38 20.02
N ASN A 274 -8.65 -7.68 19.80
CA ASN A 274 -8.93 -8.64 20.87
C ASN A 274 -7.74 -8.82 21.83
N ARG A 275 -6.50 -8.65 21.34
CA ARG A 275 -5.29 -8.82 22.16
C ARG A 275 -4.86 -7.53 22.85
N PHE A 276 -5.01 -6.38 22.20
CA PHE A 276 -4.46 -5.11 22.68
C PHE A 276 -5.52 -4.05 23.02
N GLY A 277 -6.77 -4.24 22.67
CA GLY A 277 -7.86 -3.32 22.99
C GLY A 277 -7.74 -1.94 22.34
N ASP A 278 -8.11 -0.92 23.10
CA ASP A 278 -8.27 0.47 22.62
C ASP A 278 -6.97 1.20 22.24
N ILE A 279 -5.80 0.60 22.52
CA ILE A 279 -4.52 1.16 22.09
C ILE A 279 -4.23 0.91 20.61
N VAL A 280 -5.08 0.15 19.90
CA VAL A 280 -5.01 -0.14 18.48
C VAL A 280 -5.81 0.88 17.68
N SER A 281 -5.26 1.37 16.59
CA SER A 281 -5.99 2.14 15.59
C SER A 281 -5.65 1.64 14.19
N VAL A 282 -6.57 1.87 13.25
CA VAL A 282 -6.45 1.43 11.85
C VAL A 282 -6.56 2.62 10.93
N ILE A 283 -5.66 2.71 9.95
CA ILE A 283 -5.76 3.64 8.83
C ILE A 283 -6.13 2.85 7.58
N ASN A 284 -7.09 3.36 6.79
CA ASN A 284 -7.43 2.83 5.48
C ASN A 284 -7.82 3.95 4.50
N SER A 285 -7.97 3.63 3.21
CA SER A 285 -8.29 4.61 2.17
C SER A 285 -9.70 5.20 2.30
N LYS A 286 -10.63 4.48 2.95
CA LYS A 286 -12.04 4.87 3.12
C LYS A 286 -12.25 5.88 4.25
N MET A 287 -11.24 6.10 5.11
CA MET A 287 -11.32 7.06 6.21
C MET A 287 -11.45 8.49 5.70
N SER A 288 -12.34 9.23 6.33
CA SER A 288 -12.45 10.69 6.14
C SER A 288 -11.18 11.41 6.64
N LYS A 289 -10.97 12.63 6.19
CA LYS A 289 -9.86 13.47 6.68
C LYS A 289 -9.90 13.68 8.20
N GLY A 290 -11.12 13.77 8.77
CA GLY A 290 -11.31 13.92 10.21
C GLY A 290 -10.91 12.69 11.02
N GLU A 291 -11.34 11.51 10.60
CA GLU A 291 -10.98 10.25 11.25
C GLU A 291 -9.48 10.01 11.24
N ARG A 292 -8.84 10.31 10.10
CA ARG A 292 -7.38 10.20 9.96
C ARG A 292 -6.65 11.21 10.85
N TYR A 293 -7.14 12.44 10.93
CA TYR A 293 -6.60 13.46 11.83
C TYR A 293 -6.70 13.01 13.29
N ASP A 294 -7.89 12.55 13.71
CA ASP A 294 -8.11 12.09 15.08
C ASP A 294 -7.18 10.92 15.43
N SER A 295 -6.98 9.95 14.52
CA SER A 295 -6.07 8.82 14.73
C SER A 295 -4.61 9.27 14.92
N PHE A 296 -4.16 10.28 14.19
CA PHE A 296 -2.80 10.83 14.35
C PHE A 296 -2.64 11.64 15.63
N GLU A 297 -3.63 12.42 16.04
CA GLU A 297 -3.59 13.12 17.34
C GLU A 297 -3.61 12.13 18.51
N MET A 298 -4.36 11.03 18.39
CA MET A 298 -4.35 9.94 19.40
C MET A 298 -2.97 9.26 19.45
N ALA A 299 -2.31 9.05 18.32
CA ALA A 299 -0.94 8.51 18.28
C ALA A 299 0.06 9.48 18.94
N LYS A 300 0.01 10.75 18.57
CA LYS A 300 0.88 11.80 19.11
C LYS A 300 0.70 11.98 20.63
N SER A 301 -0.53 11.85 21.11
CA SER A 301 -0.86 11.95 22.55
C SER A 301 -0.59 10.66 23.35
N GLY A 302 -0.19 9.55 22.68
CA GLY A 302 0.06 8.25 23.33
C GLY A 302 -1.22 7.50 23.72
N LYS A 303 -2.41 7.94 23.30
CA LYS A 303 -3.69 7.23 23.53
C LYS A 303 -3.76 5.94 22.72
N ILE A 304 -3.21 5.94 21.52
CA ILE A 304 -2.97 4.72 20.75
C ILE A 304 -1.48 4.48 20.65
N ARG A 305 -1.10 3.23 20.60
CA ARG A 305 0.30 2.78 20.58
C ARG A 305 0.59 1.79 19.46
N ILE A 306 -0.46 1.31 18.78
CA ILE A 306 -0.37 0.41 17.64
C ILE A 306 -1.16 1.02 16.49
N MET A 307 -0.49 1.27 15.38
CA MET A 307 -1.12 1.71 14.14
C MET A 307 -1.05 0.62 13.09
N ILE A 308 -2.20 0.19 12.59
CA ILE A 308 -2.32 -0.79 11.52
C ILE A 308 -2.81 -0.09 10.25
N GLY A 309 -2.26 -0.46 9.10
CA GLY A 309 -2.78 0.05 7.84
C GLY A 309 -1.87 -0.18 6.65
N PRO A 310 -2.25 0.34 5.47
CA PRO A 310 -1.43 0.25 4.27
C PRO A 310 -0.20 1.17 4.38
N ARG A 311 0.58 1.25 3.33
CA ARG A 311 1.83 2.05 3.28
C ARG A 311 1.73 3.46 3.90
N SER A 312 0.54 4.09 3.88
CA SER A 312 0.35 5.43 4.47
C SER A 312 0.39 5.45 6.00
N ALA A 313 0.19 4.32 6.67
CA ALA A 313 0.31 4.20 8.11
C ALA A 313 1.75 4.40 8.60
N LEU A 314 2.75 4.24 7.72
CA LEU A 314 4.17 4.46 8.02
C LEU A 314 4.45 5.87 8.56
N PHE A 315 3.65 6.86 8.17
CA PHE A 315 3.84 8.26 8.58
C PHE A 315 3.07 8.63 9.84
N THR A 316 2.71 7.66 10.67
CA THR A 316 2.07 7.90 11.97
C THR A 316 3.07 8.57 12.92
N PRO A 317 2.72 9.71 13.56
CA PRO A 317 3.65 10.50 14.35
C PRO A 317 3.80 9.95 15.78
N PHE A 318 4.29 8.71 15.90
CA PHE A 318 4.60 8.13 17.21
C PHE A 318 5.86 8.74 17.82
N ASN A 319 5.83 8.98 19.12
CA ASN A 319 6.97 9.55 19.84
C ASN A 319 8.04 8.50 20.16
N ARG A 320 7.64 7.26 20.43
CA ARG A 320 8.52 6.15 20.87
C ARG A 320 8.41 4.96 19.92
N LEU A 321 8.44 5.24 18.61
CA LEU A 321 8.40 4.18 17.59
C LEU A 321 9.56 3.22 17.80
N SER A 322 9.27 1.95 18.09
CA SER A 322 10.25 0.91 18.44
C SER A 322 10.18 -0.31 17.53
N LEU A 323 9.06 -0.49 16.80
CA LEU A 323 8.89 -1.63 15.90
C LEU A 323 8.07 -1.22 14.68
N ILE A 324 8.54 -1.64 13.50
CA ILE A 324 7.81 -1.53 12.24
C ILE A 324 7.70 -2.92 11.65
N ILE A 325 6.49 -3.42 11.48
CA ILE A 325 6.20 -4.71 10.84
C ILE A 325 5.64 -4.43 9.44
N ILE A 326 6.10 -5.17 8.44
CA ILE A 326 5.56 -5.13 7.07
C ILE A 326 5.15 -6.56 6.72
N ASP A 327 3.86 -6.81 6.76
CA ASP A 327 3.30 -8.11 6.37
C ASP A 327 3.12 -8.17 4.86
N GLU A 328 3.29 -9.36 4.26
CA GLU A 328 3.28 -9.59 2.81
C GLU A 328 4.18 -8.56 2.08
N GLU A 329 5.44 -8.43 2.52
CA GLU A 329 6.37 -7.36 2.11
C GLU A 329 6.65 -7.31 0.59
N HIS A 330 6.42 -8.43 -0.12
CA HIS A 330 6.54 -8.56 -1.57
C HIS A 330 5.44 -7.82 -2.35
N GLU A 331 4.37 -7.39 -1.66
CA GLU A 331 3.22 -6.80 -2.33
C GLU A 331 3.55 -5.50 -3.07
N SER A 332 3.20 -5.47 -4.35
CA SER A 332 3.41 -4.29 -5.21
C SER A 332 2.72 -3.02 -4.70
N ALA A 333 1.71 -3.16 -3.83
CA ALA A 333 1.01 -2.05 -3.20
C ALA A 333 1.90 -1.20 -2.28
N TYR A 334 3.04 -1.72 -1.84
CA TYR A 334 4.02 -0.97 -1.04
C TYR A 334 4.87 0.00 -1.87
N LYS A 335 4.93 -0.15 -3.19
CA LYS A 335 5.49 0.87 -4.10
C LYS A 335 4.42 1.89 -4.47
N SER A 336 4.73 3.18 -4.35
CA SER A 336 3.82 4.25 -4.75
C SER A 336 3.79 4.44 -6.26
N GLU A 337 2.60 4.46 -6.86
CA GLU A 337 2.42 4.82 -8.27
C GLU A 337 2.51 6.33 -8.52
N ASN A 338 2.21 7.14 -7.50
CA ASN A 338 2.26 8.59 -7.54
C ASN A 338 3.61 9.10 -7.02
N VAL A 339 4.02 10.26 -7.52
CA VAL A 339 5.23 10.95 -7.06
C VAL A 339 4.99 11.55 -5.66
N PRO A 340 5.94 11.31 -4.70
CA PRO A 340 7.14 10.48 -4.77
C PRO A 340 6.81 9.00 -4.94
N ARG A 341 7.51 8.32 -5.86
CA ARG A 341 7.34 6.88 -6.11
C ARG A 341 8.14 6.07 -5.10
N TYR A 342 7.88 6.31 -3.81
CA TYR A 342 8.58 5.65 -2.72
C TYR A 342 8.16 4.19 -2.55
N HIS A 343 9.04 3.38 -1.97
CA HIS A 343 8.76 2.03 -1.51
C HIS A 343 8.66 2.02 0.02
N ALA A 344 7.59 1.45 0.57
CA ALA A 344 7.34 1.47 2.02
C ALA A 344 8.44 0.74 2.81
N ARG A 345 8.99 -0.38 2.30
CA ARG A 345 10.08 -1.14 2.93
C ARG A 345 11.33 -0.28 3.12
N GLU A 346 11.82 0.33 2.06
CA GLU A 346 13.03 1.17 2.11
C GLU A 346 12.82 2.40 3.00
N THR A 347 11.64 3.01 2.89
CA THR A 347 11.27 4.17 3.71
C THR A 347 11.13 3.79 5.20
N ALA A 348 10.61 2.59 5.50
CA ALA A 348 10.52 2.06 6.86
C ALA A 348 11.91 1.80 7.45
N ILE A 349 12.82 1.23 6.67
CA ILE A 349 14.22 1.00 7.09
C ILE A 349 14.90 2.34 7.41
N GLU A 350 14.69 3.36 6.57
CA GLU A 350 15.27 4.68 6.83
C GLU A 350 14.64 5.36 8.04
N LEU A 351 13.31 5.28 8.20
CA LEU A 351 12.64 5.77 9.40
C LEU A 351 13.14 5.05 10.67
N ALA A 352 13.35 3.74 10.57
CA ALA A 352 13.87 2.93 11.67
C ALA A 352 15.29 3.37 12.09
N LYS A 353 16.17 3.69 11.15
CA LYS A 353 17.50 4.25 11.46
C LYS A 353 17.42 5.58 12.24
N MET A 354 16.40 6.42 11.91
CA MET A 354 16.20 7.70 12.58
C MET A 354 15.57 7.57 13.98
N THR A 355 14.84 6.48 14.24
CA THR A 355 14.09 6.27 15.49
C THR A 355 14.67 5.20 16.40
N GLY A 356 15.61 4.39 15.93
CA GLY A 356 16.11 3.21 16.63
C GLY A 356 15.10 2.05 16.64
N ALA A 357 14.14 2.03 15.74
CA ALA A 357 13.13 0.97 15.67
C ALA A 357 13.66 -0.27 14.96
N LYS A 358 13.16 -1.45 15.34
CA LYS A 358 13.36 -2.72 14.61
C LYS A 358 12.40 -2.79 13.43
N VAL A 359 12.90 -3.26 12.28
CA VAL A 359 12.05 -3.58 11.12
C VAL A 359 11.92 -5.09 10.98
N VAL A 360 10.69 -5.57 10.87
CA VAL A 360 10.37 -6.98 10.63
C VAL A 360 9.56 -7.07 9.34
N LEU A 361 10.09 -7.80 8.37
CA LEU A 361 9.46 -8.08 7.09
C LEU A 361 8.94 -9.50 7.11
N GLY A 362 7.71 -9.71 6.67
CA GLY A 362 7.16 -11.06 6.62
C GLY A 362 6.53 -11.38 5.26
N SER A 363 6.82 -12.56 4.76
CA SER A 363 6.24 -13.06 3.51
C SER A 363 6.30 -14.59 3.43
N ALA A 364 5.37 -15.18 2.68
CA ALA A 364 5.47 -16.57 2.27
C ALA A 364 6.37 -16.70 1.03
N THR A 365 6.37 -15.70 0.20
CA THR A 365 7.16 -15.57 -1.03
C THR A 365 7.88 -14.23 -0.97
N PRO A 366 9.00 -14.13 -0.23
CA PRO A 366 9.74 -12.87 -0.11
C PRO A 366 10.06 -12.28 -1.47
N SER A 367 10.09 -10.94 -1.56
CA SER A 367 10.60 -10.29 -2.77
C SER A 367 12.07 -10.65 -2.99
N LEU A 368 12.49 -10.73 -4.24
CA LEU A 368 13.88 -11.01 -4.58
C LEU A 368 14.84 -10.01 -3.94
N GLU A 369 14.45 -8.74 -3.81
CA GLU A 369 15.24 -7.71 -3.13
C GLU A 369 15.45 -8.02 -1.65
N SER A 370 14.38 -8.41 -0.93
CA SER A 370 14.48 -8.73 0.49
C SER A 370 15.30 -9.99 0.74
N TYR A 371 15.08 -11.01 -0.08
CA TYR A 371 15.81 -12.27 0.04
C TYR A 371 17.28 -12.13 -0.37
N TYR A 372 17.57 -11.38 -1.43
CA TYR A 372 18.94 -11.03 -1.82
C TYR A 372 19.69 -10.27 -0.71
N ASN A 373 19.02 -9.32 -0.05
CA ASN A 373 19.58 -8.62 1.10
C ASN A 373 19.83 -9.56 2.29
N ALA A 374 18.95 -10.54 2.50
CA ALA A 374 19.15 -11.55 3.54
C ALA A 374 20.35 -12.48 3.23
N LYS A 375 20.45 -12.99 1.99
CA LYS A 375 21.60 -13.81 1.55
C LYS A 375 22.91 -13.03 1.58
N ALA A 376 22.88 -11.71 1.34
CA ALA A 376 24.05 -10.82 1.45
C ALA A 376 24.38 -10.39 2.90
N GLY A 377 23.68 -10.90 3.91
CA GLY A 377 23.91 -10.56 5.32
C GLY A 377 23.49 -9.15 5.73
N ARG A 378 22.70 -8.45 4.90
CA ARG A 378 22.16 -7.12 5.21
C ARG A 378 20.82 -7.18 5.97
N PHE A 379 20.13 -8.32 5.90
CA PHE A 379 18.95 -8.66 6.70
C PHE A 379 19.20 -9.99 7.41
N LYS A 380 18.60 -10.17 8.60
CA LYS A 380 18.56 -11.49 9.26
C LYS A 380 17.42 -12.31 8.69
N LEU A 381 17.68 -13.53 8.30
CA LEU A 381 16.69 -14.48 7.80
C LEU A 381 16.20 -15.40 8.92
N TYR A 382 14.89 -15.46 9.08
CA TYR A 382 14.18 -16.42 9.94
C TYR A 382 13.18 -17.20 9.11
N GLU A 383 13.05 -18.50 9.35
CA GLU A 383 12.19 -19.38 8.56
C GLU A 383 11.13 -20.04 9.43
N LEU A 384 9.90 -20.15 8.89
CA LEU A 384 8.77 -20.88 9.42
C LEU A 384 8.32 -21.86 8.34
N ASN A 385 8.85 -23.08 8.38
CA ASN A 385 8.72 -24.05 7.30
C ASN A 385 7.47 -24.91 7.41
N ASN A 386 6.82 -24.93 8.58
CA ASN A 386 5.64 -25.74 8.84
C ASN A 386 4.36 -24.89 8.91
N ARG A 387 3.24 -25.44 8.42
CA ARG A 387 1.92 -24.87 8.66
C ARG A 387 1.55 -25.02 10.13
N ALA A 388 0.85 -24.04 10.70
CA ALA A 388 0.37 -24.08 12.08
C ALA A 388 -0.77 -25.10 12.29
N GLY A 389 -1.47 -25.52 11.22
CA GLY A 389 -2.54 -26.52 11.25
C GLY A 389 -2.08 -27.92 10.85
N LEU A 390 -2.98 -28.91 11.00
CA LEU A 390 -2.70 -30.32 10.68
C LEU A 390 -2.69 -30.63 9.18
N ALA A 391 -3.25 -29.77 8.32
CA ALA A 391 -3.30 -29.98 6.88
C ALA A 391 -1.93 -29.75 6.23
N GLY A 392 -1.50 -30.68 5.40
CA GLY A 392 -0.30 -30.59 4.56
C GLY A 392 -0.41 -29.48 3.49
N PHE A 393 0.62 -29.38 2.65
CA PHE A 393 0.54 -28.52 1.46
C PHE A 393 -0.45 -29.10 0.45
N PRO A 394 -1.20 -28.26 -0.28
CA PRO A 394 -2.07 -28.74 -1.35
C PRO A 394 -1.23 -29.38 -2.46
N THR A 395 -1.78 -30.42 -3.08
CA THR A 395 -1.18 -31.01 -4.29
C THR A 395 -1.40 -30.05 -5.45
N ALA A 396 -0.31 -29.55 -6.05
CA ALA A 396 -0.37 -28.67 -7.21
C ALA A 396 0.00 -29.48 -8.48
N GLU A 397 -0.87 -29.41 -9.49
CA GLU A 397 -0.73 -30.15 -10.75
C GLU A 397 -0.64 -29.13 -11.91
N ILE A 398 0.40 -29.30 -12.75
CA ILE A 398 0.55 -28.48 -13.97
C ILE A 398 -0.16 -29.18 -15.12
N VAL A 399 -1.02 -28.47 -15.83
CA VAL A 399 -1.70 -28.97 -17.02
C VAL A 399 -1.22 -28.21 -18.26
N ASP A 400 -0.68 -28.95 -19.22
CA ASP A 400 -0.23 -28.44 -20.49
C ASP A 400 -1.40 -28.19 -21.45
N LEU A 401 -1.76 -26.94 -21.65
CA LEU A 401 -2.83 -26.55 -22.57
C LEU A 401 -2.50 -26.86 -24.05
N ARG A 402 -1.24 -27.09 -24.40
CA ARG A 402 -0.83 -27.51 -25.75
C ARG A 402 -1.27 -28.95 -26.02
N GLU A 403 -1.15 -29.82 -25.02
CA GLU A 403 -1.60 -31.22 -25.10
C GLU A 403 -3.14 -31.29 -25.09
N GLU A 404 -3.82 -30.51 -24.24
CA GLU A 404 -5.27 -30.40 -24.24
C GLU A 404 -5.80 -30.03 -25.66
N LEU A 405 -5.14 -29.05 -26.32
CA LEU A 405 -5.51 -28.63 -27.67
C LEU A 405 -5.27 -29.72 -28.71
N ARG A 406 -4.15 -30.47 -28.62
CA ARG A 406 -3.82 -31.60 -29.51
C ARG A 406 -4.84 -32.74 -29.35
N ASN A 407 -5.31 -32.95 -28.11
CA ASN A 407 -6.32 -33.94 -27.79
C ASN A 407 -7.77 -33.48 -28.10
N GLY A 408 -7.91 -32.32 -28.76
CA GLY A 408 -9.22 -31.81 -29.24
C GLY A 408 -9.96 -30.92 -28.26
N ASN A 409 -9.46 -30.71 -27.05
CA ASN A 409 -10.06 -29.78 -26.10
C ASN A 409 -9.73 -28.32 -26.51
N ARG A 410 -10.76 -27.60 -26.98
CA ARG A 410 -10.67 -26.19 -27.40
C ARG A 410 -11.29 -25.23 -26.39
N THR A 411 -11.72 -25.75 -25.24
CA THR A 411 -12.28 -24.92 -24.16
C THR A 411 -11.18 -24.22 -23.37
N MET A 412 -11.53 -23.29 -22.52
CA MET A 412 -10.57 -22.64 -21.62
C MET A 412 -10.30 -23.47 -20.35
N PHE A 413 -11.00 -24.59 -20.17
CA PHE A 413 -10.87 -25.46 -19.02
C PHE A 413 -10.28 -26.79 -19.45
N SER A 414 -9.23 -27.24 -18.79
CA SER A 414 -8.65 -28.56 -19.02
C SER A 414 -9.59 -29.66 -18.55
N ASN A 415 -9.44 -30.85 -19.14
CA ASN A 415 -10.22 -32.03 -18.74
C ASN A 415 -10.00 -32.35 -17.25
N ARG A 416 -8.77 -32.23 -16.78
CA ARG A 416 -8.39 -32.47 -15.37
C ARG A 416 -9.09 -31.49 -14.42
N LEU A 417 -9.09 -30.19 -14.73
CA LEU A 417 -9.80 -29.20 -13.91
C LEU A 417 -11.31 -29.49 -13.86
N MET A 418 -11.90 -29.84 -15.00
CA MET A 418 -13.34 -30.16 -15.08
C MET A 418 -13.72 -31.43 -14.30
N GLU A 419 -12.85 -32.43 -14.31
CA GLU A 419 -13.01 -33.65 -13.51
C GLU A 419 -13.03 -33.33 -12.01
N LEU A 420 -12.01 -32.64 -11.52
CA LEU A 420 -11.90 -32.24 -10.12
C LEU A 420 -13.04 -31.30 -9.69
N MET A 421 -13.47 -30.37 -10.54
CA MET A 421 -14.60 -29.50 -10.23
C MET A 421 -15.87 -30.33 -10.01
N LYS A 422 -16.17 -31.29 -10.88
CA LYS A 422 -17.34 -32.19 -10.73
C LYS A 422 -17.24 -32.98 -9.43
N GLU A 423 -16.07 -33.53 -9.12
CA GLU A 423 -15.82 -34.28 -7.89
C GLU A 423 -16.10 -33.40 -6.66
N LYS A 424 -15.41 -32.25 -6.54
CA LYS A 424 -15.48 -31.38 -5.34
C LYS A 424 -16.88 -30.80 -5.14
N LEU A 425 -17.52 -30.34 -6.22
CA LEU A 425 -18.89 -29.82 -6.16
C LEU A 425 -19.90 -30.90 -5.74
N SER A 426 -19.73 -32.15 -6.18
CA SER A 426 -20.57 -33.27 -5.73
C SER A 426 -20.46 -33.54 -4.23
N MET A 427 -19.27 -33.26 -3.64
CA MET A 427 -19.00 -33.35 -2.20
C MET A 427 -19.46 -32.11 -1.43
N LYS A 428 -20.13 -31.13 -2.09
CA LYS A 428 -20.51 -29.83 -1.54
C LYS A 428 -19.32 -29.03 -1.00
N GLU A 429 -18.17 -29.18 -1.66
CA GLU A 429 -16.97 -28.40 -1.39
C GLU A 429 -16.93 -27.20 -2.34
N GLN A 430 -16.19 -26.15 -1.93
CA GLN A 430 -16.12 -24.92 -2.71
C GLN A 430 -14.91 -24.91 -3.64
N VAL A 431 -15.09 -24.29 -4.80
CA VAL A 431 -14.07 -24.14 -5.85
C VAL A 431 -13.74 -22.68 -6.07
N MET A 432 -12.46 -22.40 -6.25
CA MET A 432 -11.98 -21.06 -6.59
C MET A 432 -11.29 -21.08 -7.96
N LEU A 433 -11.73 -20.23 -8.89
CA LEU A 433 -11.12 -20.09 -10.21
C LEU A 433 -10.43 -18.74 -10.33
N PHE A 434 -9.13 -18.78 -10.51
CA PHE A 434 -8.27 -17.62 -10.58
C PHE A 434 -7.85 -17.31 -12.03
N LEU A 435 -8.08 -16.06 -12.46
CA LEU A 435 -7.60 -15.54 -13.72
C LEU A 435 -6.84 -14.22 -13.49
N ASN A 436 -5.54 -14.17 -13.78
CA ASN A 436 -4.79 -12.94 -13.65
C ASN A 436 -5.12 -11.96 -14.77
N ARG A 437 -6.04 -10.99 -14.49
CA ARG A 437 -6.43 -9.94 -15.45
C ARG A 437 -5.94 -8.57 -14.96
N ARG A 438 -4.64 -8.29 -15.01
CA ARG A 438 -4.13 -6.93 -14.93
C ARG A 438 -3.42 -6.58 -16.22
N GLY A 439 -4.07 -5.76 -17.06
CA GLY A 439 -3.50 -5.17 -18.26
C GLY A 439 -4.04 -5.75 -19.58
N TYR A 440 -3.89 -4.98 -20.64
CA TYR A 440 -4.12 -5.42 -22.01
C TYR A 440 -3.17 -6.57 -22.32
N LEU A 441 -3.70 -7.74 -22.63
CA LEU A 441 -2.94 -8.88 -23.13
C LEU A 441 -2.45 -8.57 -24.55
N GLY A 442 -1.39 -7.80 -24.64
CA GLY A 442 -0.82 -7.37 -25.91
C GLY A 442 0.24 -8.30 -26.47
N PHE A 443 0.66 -9.35 -25.74
CA PHE A 443 1.66 -10.28 -26.23
C PHE A 443 1.05 -11.33 -27.16
N LEU A 444 1.87 -11.80 -28.11
CA LEU A 444 1.53 -12.89 -29.02
C LEU A 444 2.17 -14.19 -28.54
N SER A 445 1.37 -15.25 -28.43
CA SER A 445 1.87 -16.59 -28.15
C SER A 445 1.34 -17.60 -29.17
N CYS A 446 2.14 -18.60 -29.43
CA CYS A 446 1.74 -19.76 -30.22
C CYS A 446 1.04 -20.78 -29.36
N ARG A 447 -0.22 -21.09 -29.67
CA ARG A 447 -0.99 -22.08 -28.91
C ARG A 447 -0.55 -23.52 -29.15
N ASN A 448 0.22 -23.75 -30.22
CA ASN A 448 0.67 -25.11 -30.56
C ASN A 448 1.95 -25.50 -29.81
N CYS A 449 2.91 -24.57 -29.65
CA CYS A 449 4.19 -24.84 -28.98
C CYS A 449 4.48 -23.98 -27.76
N GLY A 450 3.60 -23.02 -27.43
CA GLY A 450 3.79 -22.11 -26.29
C GLY A 450 4.73 -20.93 -26.56
N HIS A 451 5.45 -20.91 -27.71
CA HIS A 451 6.42 -19.87 -27.99
C HIS A 451 5.81 -18.45 -27.92
N VAL A 452 6.48 -17.55 -27.19
CA VAL A 452 6.09 -16.14 -27.05
C VAL A 452 7.14 -15.26 -27.72
N ILE A 453 6.67 -14.25 -28.45
CA ILE A 453 7.57 -13.34 -29.15
C ILE A 453 8.19 -12.36 -28.14
N THR A 454 9.49 -12.50 -27.92
CA THR A 454 10.25 -11.69 -26.97
C THR A 454 11.19 -10.70 -27.68
N CYS A 455 11.59 -9.66 -26.96
CA CYS A 455 12.60 -8.70 -27.44
C CYS A 455 14.01 -9.33 -27.40
N PRO A 456 14.77 -9.29 -28.51
CA PRO A 456 16.12 -9.86 -28.56
C PRO A 456 17.13 -9.13 -27.65
N HIS A 457 16.82 -7.89 -27.22
CA HIS A 457 17.72 -7.06 -26.40
C HIS A 457 17.37 -7.05 -24.92
N CYS A 458 16.08 -7.22 -24.58
CA CYS A 458 15.57 -7.04 -23.21
C CYS A 458 14.98 -8.32 -22.63
N ALA A 459 14.82 -9.39 -23.41
CA ALA A 459 14.22 -10.67 -23.03
C ALA A 459 12.80 -10.56 -22.43
N VAL A 460 12.11 -9.42 -22.60
CA VAL A 460 10.70 -9.24 -22.24
C VAL A 460 9.81 -9.47 -23.45
N SER A 461 8.54 -9.85 -23.22
CA SER A 461 7.58 -10.04 -24.31
C SER A 461 7.33 -8.74 -25.09
N LEU A 462 7.17 -8.86 -26.42
CA LEU A 462 6.76 -7.74 -27.26
C LEU A 462 5.25 -7.53 -27.17
N THR A 463 4.84 -6.26 -27.16
CA THR A 463 3.44 -5.87 -27.14
C THR A 463 2.96 -5.54 -28.55
N GLU A 464 1.85 -6.15 -29.01
CA GLU A 464 1.23 -5.81 -30.27
C GLU A 464 0.34 -4.57 -30.16
N HIS A 465 0.61 -3.58 -31.04
CA HIS A 465 -0.15 -2.34 -31.15
C HIS A 465 -1.25 -2.41 -32.24
N GLY A 466 -2.16 -1.44 -32.21
CA GLY A 466 -3.30 -1.39 -33.14
C GLY A 466 -2.92 -1.32 -34.62
N ASN A 467 -1.69 -0.93 -34.94
CA ASN A 467 -1.13 -0.93 -36.31
C ASN A 467 -0.52 -2.28 -36.73
N GLY A 468 -0.68 -3.33 -35.91
CA GLY A 468 -0.14 -4.67 -36.17
C GLY A 468 1.36 -4.82 -35.99
N ARG A 469 2.07 -3.84 -35.40
CA ARG A 469 3.48 -3.94 -35.07
C ARG A 469 3.67 -4.44 -33.63
N LEU A 470 4.75 -5.19 -33.43
CA LEU A 470 5.23 -5.65 -32.14
C LEU A 470 6.30 -4.70 -31.62
N VAL A 471 6.15 -4.19 -30.39
CA VAL A 471 7.01 -3.16 -29.82
C VAL A 471 7.53 -3.59 -28.44
N CYS A 472 8.83 -3.41 -28.22
CA CYS A 472 9.44 -3.47 -26.90
C CYS A 472 9.32 -2.12 -26.19
N HIS A 473 8.64 -2.07 -25.06
CA HIS A 473 8.50 -0.83 -24.28
C HIS A 473 9.73 -0.45 -23.46
N TYR A 474 10.76 -1.31 -23.42
CA TYR A 474 12.05 -0.95 -22.82
C TYR A 474 12.96 -0.24 -23.81
N CYS A 475 13.39 -0.92 -24.86
CA CYS A 475 14.39 -0.37 -25.79
C CYS A 475 13.80 0.30 -27.03
N GLY A 476 12.48 0.22 -27.25
CA GLY A 476 11.84 0.74 -28.47
C GLY A 476 12.01 -0.16 -29.70
N TYR A 477 12.57 -1.36 -29.57
CA TYR A 477 12.65 -2.30 -30.70
C TYR A 477 11.27 -2.57 -31.27
N GLU A 478 11.17 -2.48 -32.60
CA GLU A 478 9.91 -2.73 -33.32
C GLU A 478 10.11 -3.75 -34.42
N THR A 479 9.16 -4.66 -34.57
CA THR A 479 9.10 -5.63 -35.68
C THR A 479 7.69 -5.72 -36.23
N PRO A 480 7.46 -6.09 -37.51
CA PRO A 480 6.13 -6.38 -38.04
C PRO A 480 5.47 -7.49 -37.27
N GLY A 481 4.12 -7.46 -37.22
CA GLY A 481 3.32 -8.53 -36.60
C GLY A 481 3.55 -9.87 -37.28
N ILE A 482 3.62 -10.91 -36.49
CA ILE A 482 3.94 -12.28 -36.93
C ILE A 482 2.64 -13.06 -37.05
N LYS A 483 2.41 -13.70 -38.22
CA LYS A 483 1.24 -14.54 -38.50
C LYS A 483 1.52 -16.04 -38.43
N ILE A 484 2.79 -16.40 -38.46
CA ILE A 484 3.28 -17.79 -38.43
C ILE A 484 4.32 -17.86 -37.30
N CYS A 485 4.20 -18.87 -36.47
CA CYS A 485 5.15 -19.07 -35.37
C CYS A 485 6.58 -19.33 -35.94
N PRO A 486 7.59 -18.55 -35.53
CA PRO A 486 8.95 -18.76 -35.99
C PRO A 486 9.54 -20.07 -35.50
N GLU A 487 9.06 -20.63 -34.40
CA GLU A 487 9.60 -21.85 -33.81
C GLU A 487 9.01 -23.13 -34.41
N CYS A 488 7.70 -23.21 -34.58
CA CYS A 488 7.04 -24.45 -35.04
C CYS A 488 6.27 -24.34 -36.35
N GLY A 489 6.29 -23.18 -37.02
CA GLY A 489 5.59 -22.96 -38.28
C GLY A 489 4.04 -22.91 -38.18
N SER A 490 3.47 -23.00 -36.99
CA SER A 490 2.02 -23.00 -36.80
C SER A 490 1.40 -21.64 -37.10
N LYS A 491 0.18 -21.65 -37.66
CA LYS A 491 -0.67 -20.46 -37.86
C LYS A 491 -1.49 -20.10 -36.60
N HIS A 492 -1.45 -20.93 -35.56
CA HIS A 492 -2.18 -20.72 -34.30
C HIS A 492 -1.42 -19.78 -33.34
N ILE A 493 -1.01 -18.63 -33.85
CA ILE A 493 -0.40 -17.56 -33.06
C ILE A 493 -1.41 -16.43 -32.87
N GLY A 494 -1.55 -15.91 -31.69
CA GLY A 494 -2.51 -14.86 -31.40
C GLY A 494 -2.52 -14.38 -29.95
N ARG A 495 -3.38 -13.42 -29.68
CA ARG A 495 -3.62 -12.89 -28.33
C ARG A 495 -4.60 -13.77 -27.55
N PHE A 496 -4.45 -13.77 -26.24
CA PHE A 496 -5.49 -14.33 -25.36
C PHE A 496 -6.62 -13.32 -25.16
N LYS A 497 -7.87 -13.79 -25.30
CA LYS A 497 -9.09 -13.00 -25.08
C LYS A 497 -9.94 -13.68 -23.99
N ALA A 498 -9.41 -13.84 -22.78
CA ALA A 498 -10.19 -14.35 -21.67
C ALA A 498 -10.44 -13.24 -20.63
N GLY A 499 -11.67 -13.15 -20.13
CA GLY A 499 -12.06 -12.26 -19.05
C GLY A 499 -12.91 -12.99 -18.04
N THR A 500 -12.96 -12.49 -16.81
CA THR A 500 -13.77 -13.08 -15.73
C THR A 500 -15.25 -13.25 -16.10
N GLU A 501 -15.80 -12.34 -16.93
CA GLU A 501 -17.18 -12.44 -17.46
C GLU A 501 -17.36 -13.64 -18.38
N LEU A 502 -16.40 -13.89 -19.26
CA LEU A 502 -16.46 -15.04 -20.16
C LEU A 502 -16.34 -16.34 -19.35
N VAL A 503 -15.42 -16.39 -18.37
CA VAL A 503 -15.27 -17.53 -17.46
C VAL A 503 -16.57 -17.78 -16.71
N GLU A 504 -17.19 -16.75 -16.14
CA GLU A 504 -18.48 -16.84 -15.44
C GLU A 504 -19.59 -17.40 -16.34
N SER A 505 -19.70 -16.88 -17.57
CA SER A 505 -20.70 -17.33 -18.53
C SER A 505 -20.54 -18.80 -18.90
N GLU A 506 -19.31 -19.25 -19.14
CA GLU A 506 -19.03 -20.65 -19.49
C GLU A 506 -19.24 -21.59 -18.30
N ILE A 507 -18.81 -21.22 -17.10
CA ILE A 507 -19.02 -22.03 -15.89
C ILE A 507 -20.53 -22.18 -15.58
N LYS A 508 -21.33 -21.13 -15.70
CA LYS A 508 -22.78 -21.21 -15.51
C LYS A 508 -23.47 -22.16 -16.50
N LYS A 509 -22.95 -22.32 -17.72
CA LYS A 509 -23.45 -23.30 -18.70
C LYS A 509 -23.07 -24.74 -18.33
N LEU A 510 -21.82 -24.92 -17.82
CA LEU A 510 -21.28 -26.23 -17.49
C LEU A 510 -21.80 -26.78 -16.15
N PHE A 511 -22.12 -25.88 -15.22
CA PHE A 511 -22.62 -26.17 -13.88
C PHE A 511 -23.86 -25.36 -13.54
N PRO A 512 -25.01 -25.63 -14.21
CA PRO A 512 -26.23 -24.82 -14.07
C PRO A 512 -26.85 -24.87 -12.67
N ASP A 513 -26.61 -25.94 -11.92
CA ASP A 513 -27.15 -26.13 -10.57
C ASP A 513 -26.27 -25.49 -9.46
N ASN A 514 -25.09 -25.02 -9.82
CA ASN A 514 -24.15 -24.42 -8.85
C ASN A 514 -24.19 -22.89 -8.89
N LYS A 515 -24.15 -22.30 -7.69
CA LYS A 515 -24.10 -20.84 -7.57
C LYS A 515 -22.68 -20.31 -7.79
N VAL A 516 -22.57 -19.33 -8.69
CA VAL A 516 -21.30 -18.72 -9.09
C VAL A 516 -21.26 -17.26 -8.65
N LEU A 517 -20.22 -16.87 -7.93
CA LEU A 517 -19.89 -15.47 -7.61
C LEU A 517 -18.66 -15.02 -8.41
N ARG A 518 -18.70 -13.77 -8.85
CA ARG A 518 -17.57 -13.11 -9.52
C ARG A 518 -17.06 -11.94 -8.72
N MET A 519 -15.71 -11.87 -8.55
CA MET A 519 -15.03 -10.81 -7.82
C MET A 519 -13.90 -10.22 -8.65
N ASP A 520 -14.17 -9.07 -9.24
CA ASP A 520 -13.21 -8.26 -10.01
C ASP A 520 -13.40 -6.76 -9.75
N ALA A 521 -12.63 -5.92 -10.43
CA ALA A 521 -12.69 -4.47 -10.27
C ALA A 521 -14.08 -3.87 -10.63
N ASP A 522 -14.84 -4.52 -11.50
CA ASP A 522 -16.15 -4.04 -11.94
C ASP A 522 -17.23 -4.37 -10.90
N THR A 523 -17.21 -5.60 -10.36
CA THR A 523 -18.17 -6.04 -9.34
C THR A 523 -17.94 -5.42 -7.97
N THR A 524 -16.72 -4.93 -7.70
CA THR A 524 -16.32 -4.36 -6.39
C THR A 524 -16.31 -2.82 -6.34
N ARG A 525 -16.81 -2.12 -7.37
CA ARG A 525 -16.85 -0.64 -7.41
C ARG A 525 -17.72 -0.01 -6.32
N ASN A 526 -18.77 -0.70 -5.90
CA ASN A 526 -19.68 -0.19 -4.86
C ASN A 526 -19.02 -0.27 -3.49
N LYS A 527 -19.35 0.71 -2.62
CA LYS A 527 -18.95 0.72 -1.22
C LYS A 527 -19.43 -0.59 -0.58
N ASP A 528 -18.50 -1.39 -0.05
CA ASP A 528 -18.73 -2.70 0.57
C ASP A 528 -19.02 -3.88 -0.38
N GLY A 529 -18.97 -3.71 -1.72
CA GLY A 529 -19.16 -4.80 -2.68
C GLY A 529 -18.17 -5.96 -2.47
N HIS A 530 -16.91 -5.63 -2.17
CA HIS A 530 -15.88 -6.61 -1.85
C HIS A 530 -16.24 -7.46 -0.61
N ALA A 531 -16.62 -6.81 0.49
CA ALA A 531 -16.93 -7.50 1.75
C ALA A 531 -18.14 -8.41 1.60
N LYS A 532 -19.21 -7.96 0.90
CA LYS A 532 -20.42 -8.74 0.70
C LYS A 532 -20.21 -10.01 -0.12
N ILE A 533 -19.37 -9.95 -1.18
CA ILE A 533 -19.07 -11.13 -2.01
C ILE A 533 -18.33 -12.18 -1.17
N LEU A 534 -17.38 -11.75 -0.37
CA LEU A 534 -16.60 -12.65 0.48
C LEU A 534 -17.43 -13.26 1.59
N GLU A 535 -18.27 -12.46 2.27
CA GLU A 535 -19.19 -12.92 3.29
C GLU A 535 -20.19 -13.95 2.74
N ALA A 536 -20.75 -13.69 1.57
CA ALA A 536 -21.66 -14.64 0.90
C ALA A 536 -20.93 -15.96 0.56
N PHE A 537 -19.67 -15.90 0.11
CA PHE A 537 -18.91 -17.10 -0.17
C PHE A 537 -18.50 -17.84 1.11
N GLU A 538 -18.08 -17.14 2.16
CA GLU A 538 -17.78 -17.71 3.47
C GLU A 538 -19.00 -18.38 4.12
N ASN A 539 -20.20 -17.82 3.94
CA ASN A 539 -21.46 -18.37 4.43
C ASN A 539 -22.03 -19.50 3.55
N HIS A 540 -21.28 -20.02 2.58
CA HIS A 540 -21.72 -21.06 1.65
C HIS A 540 -22.95 -20.68 0.78
N GLU A 541 -23.15 -19.38 0.52
CA GLU A 541 -24.20 -18.94 -0.39
C GLU A 541 -23.84 -19.16 -1.87
N ALA A 542 -22.59 -19.52 -2.15
CA ALA A 542 -22.11 -19.89 -3.47
C ALA A 542 -21.05 -21.02 -3.42
N ASP A 543 -21.01 -21.81 -4.48
CA ASP A 543 -20.15 -22.99 -4.63
C ASP A 543 -18.84 -22.65 -5.35
N ILE A 544 -18.91 -21.69 -6.28
CA ILE A 544 -17.78 -21.33 -7.15
C ILE A 544 -17.52 -19.83 -7.04
N LEU A 545 -16.27 -19.47 -6.73
CA LEU A 545 -15.80 -18.09 -6.74
C LEU A 545 -14.83 -17.88 -7.90
N ILE A 546 -15.17 -16.99 -8.83
CA ILE A 546 -14.34 -16.62 -9.97
C ILE A 546 -13.76 -15.22 -9.70
N GLY A 547 -12.46 -15.05 -9.89
CA GLY A 547 -11.92 -13.71 -9.73
C GLY A 547 -10.47 -13.53 -10.13
N THR A 548 -9.99 -12.33 -9.85
CA THR A 548 -8.62 -11.92 -10.11
C THR A 548 -7.78 -12.01 -8.82
N GLN A 549 -6.63 -11.37 -8.75
CA GLN A 549 -5.76 -11.35 -7.56
C GLN A 549 -6.48 -11.02 -6.25
N MET A 550 -7.66 -10.42 -6.31
CA MET A 550 -8.44 -10.06 -5.12
C MET A 550 -8.94 -11.28 -4.34
N ILE A 551 -9.23 -12.41 -5.01
CA ILE A 551 -9.72 -13.62 -4.34
C ILE A 551 -8.62 -14.44 -3.67
N VAL A 552 -7.37 -14.25 -4.12
CA VAL A 552 -6.22 -15.01 -3.64
C VAL A 552 -5.65 -14.43 -2.35
N LYS A 553 -6.00 -13.18 -1.99
CA LYS A 553 -5.38 -12.40 -0.92
C LYS A 553 -6.30 -12.21 0.28
N GLY A 554 -5.74 -12.35 1.50
CA GLY A 554 -6.32 -11.85 2.75
C GLY A 554 -7.50 -12.63 3.35
N HIS A 555 -7.99 -13.71 2.72
CA HIS A 555 -9.15 -14.46 3.20
C HIS A 555 -8.83 -15.92 3.44
N ASP A 556 -9.50 -16.51 4.42
CA ASP A 556 -9.39 -17.91 4.76
C ASP A 556 -10.75 -18.59 4.54
N PHE A 557 -10.79 -19.54 3.59
CA PHE A 557 -12.00 -20.28 3.25
C PHE A 557 -11.75 -21.78 3.50
N PRO A 558 -12.10 -22.28 4.68
CA PRO A 558 -11.78 -23.67 5.06
C PRO A 558 -12.40 -24.74 4.15
N ASN A 559 -13.48 -24.40 3.43
CA ASN A 559 -14.19 -25.35 2.55
C ASN A 559 -13.73 -25.27 1.08
N VAL A 560 -12.78 -24.41 0.74
CA VAL A 560 -12.16 -24.37 -0.59
C VAL A 560 -11.12 -25.47 -0.69
N THR A 561 -11.44 -26.51 -1.44
CA THR A 561 -10.56 -27.67 -1.64
C THR A 561 -9.97 -27.74 -3.04
N LEU A 562 -10.49 -26.97 -4.00
CA LEU A 562 -9.96 -26.86 -5.36
C LEU A 562 -9.71 -25.41 -5.75
N VAL A 563 -8.50 -25.15 -6.23
CA VAL A 563 -8.13 -23.87 -6.86
C VAL A 563 -7.67 -24.12 -8.29
N GLY A 564 -8.33 -23.50 -9.26
CA GLY A 564 -7.92 -23.53 -10.67
C GLY A 564 -7.28 -22.22 -11.09
N VAL A 565 -6.00 -22.22 -11.48
CA VAL A 565 -5.32 -21.12 -12.16
C VAL A 565 -5.53 -21.31 -13.66
N LEU A 566 -6.40 -20.50 -14.26
CA LEU A 566 -6.90 -20.77 -15.61
C LEU A 566 -5.87 -20.51 -16.71
N LEU A 567 -4.96 -19.56 -16.51
CA LEU A 567 -3.93 -19.20 -17.48
C LEU A 567 -2.75 -18.51 -16.79
N ALA A 568 -1.75 -19.26 -16.41
CA ALA A 568 -0.54 -18.73 -15.74
C ALA A 568 0.29 -17.82 -16.64
N ASP A 569 0.25 -18.06 -17.95
CA ASP A 569 0.98 -17.32 -18.99
C ASP A 569 0.70 -15.82 -19.00
N VAL A 570 -0.47 -15.39 -18.54
CA VAL A 570 -0.86 -13.97 -18.50
C VAL A 570 0.04 -13.15 -17.59
N SER A 571 0.43 -13.69 -16.46
CA SER A 571 1.39 -13.04 -15.55
C SER A 571 2.82 -13.22 -16.04
N LEU A 572 3.14 -14.41 -16.53
CA LEU A 572 4.47 -14.78 -16.96
C LEU A 572 4.99 -13.93 -18.13
N TYR A 573 4.13 -13.63 -19.09
CA TYR A 573 4.49 -12.85 -20.26
C TYR A 573 4.00 -11.39 -20.20
N SER A 574 3.85 -10.84 -19.00
CA SER A 574 3.78 -9.39 -18.82
C SER A 574 5.08 -8.73 -19.31
N PRO A 575 5.01 -7.58 -20.00
CA PRO A 575 6.23 -6.90 -20.48
C PRO A 575 6.96 -6.18 -19.33
N ASP A 576 7.34 -6.91 -18.31
CA ASP A 576 8.06 -6.44 -17.12
C ASP A 576 9.09 -7.50 -16.69
N TYR A 577 10.30 -7.07 -16.31
CA TYR A 577 11.35 -7.97 -15.84
C TYR A 577 10.97 -8.75 -14.57
N MET A 578 9.96 -8.27 -13.81
CA MET A 578 9.43 -8.96 -12.63
C MET A 578 8.34 -10.01 -12.95
N ALA A 579 8.12 -10.32 -14.24
CA ALA A 579 6.98 -11.17 -14.62
C ALA A 579 7.09 -12.60 -14.05
N ALA A 580 8.28 -13.20 -14.08
CA ALA A 580 8.52 -14.53 -13.51
C ALA A 580 8.33 -14.57 -11.99
N GLU A 581 8.86 -13.57 -11.26
CA GLU A 581 8.69 -13.41 -9.82
C GLU A 581 7.20 -13.30 -9.44
N ARG A 582 6.47 -12.39 -10.09
CA ARG A 582 5.02 -12.24 -9.85
C ARG A 582 4.22 -13.49 -10.18
N THR A 583 4.64 -14.25 -11.17
CA THR A 583 3.98 -15.51 -11.54
C THR A 583 4.19 -16.56 -10.46
N PHE A 584 5.43 -16.70 -9.97
CA PHE A 584 5.74 -17.56 -8.83
C PHE A 584 4.90 -17.21 -7.60
N GLU A 585 4.90 -15.92 -7.21
CA GLU A 585 4.13 -15.42 -6.06
C GLU A 585 2.64 -15.73 -6.19
N LEU A 586 2.05 -15.44 -7.36
CA LEU A 586 0.62 -15.64 -7.61
C LEU A 586 0.21 -17.11 -7.59
N ILE A 587 1.00 -18.00 -8.20
CA ILE A 587 0.72 -19.43 -8.23
C ILE A 587 0.84 -20.00 -6.80
N THR A 588 1.92 -19.66 -6.09
CA THR A 588 2.13 -20.11 -4.72
C THR A 588 1.03 -19.64 -3.77
N GLN A 589 0.60 -18.38 -3.90
CA GLN A 589 -0.51 -17.85 -3.10
C GLN A 589 -1.83 -18.51 -3.46
N ALA A 590 -2.11 -18.71 -4.75
CA ALA A 590 -3.34 -19.34 -5.23
C ALA A 590 -3.40 -20.82 -4.76
N ALA A 591 -2.36 -21.59 -4.99
CA ALA A 591 -2.25 -22.96 -4.51
C ALA A 591 -2.43 -23.04 -2.98
N GLY A 592 -1.77 -22.14 -2.25
CA GLY A 592 -1.87 -22.08 -0.78
C GLY A 592 -3.26 -21.76 -0.22
N ARG A 593 -4.28 -21.46 -1.07
CA ARG A 593 -5.67 -21.29 -0.65
C ARG A 593 -6.43 -22.60 -0.56
N ALA A 594 -6.03 -23.62 -1.32
CA ALA A 594 -6.67 -24.92 -1.26
C ALA A 594 -6.32 -25.68 0.04
N GLY A 595 -7.29 -26.32 0.67
CA GLY A 595 -7.08 -27.21 1.80
C GLY A 595 -6.58 -26.53 3.07
N ARG A 596 -7.17 -25.41 3.46
CA ARG A 596 -6.82 -24.72 4.72
C ARG A 596 -7.50 -25.26 5.97
N GLY A 597 -8.54 -26.08 5.76
CA GLY A 597 -9.20 -26.80 6.84
C GLY A 597 -8.54 -28.15 7.13
N ASN A 598 -9.35 -29.13 7.51
CA ASN A 598 -8.91 -30.52 7.75
C ASN A 598 -8.98 -31.38 6.47
N LYS A 599 -9.25 -30.78 5.30
CA LYS A 599 -9.40 -31.48 4.01
C LYS A 599 -8.18 -31.26 3.13
N GLU A 600 -7.86 -32.28 2.31
CA GLU A 600 -6.81 -32.14 1.31
C GLU A 600 -7.20 -31.17 0.22
N GLY A 601 -6.26 -30.29 -0.17
CA GLY A 601 -6.46 -29.29 -1.20
C GLY A 601 -5.78 -29.68 -2.51
N ASN A 602 -6.44 -29.37 -3.63
CA ASN A 602 -5.89 -29.51 -4.96
C ASN A 602 -5.75 -28.14 -5.65
N ALA A 603 -4.66 -27.94 -6.35
CA ALA A 603 -4.46 -26.78 -7.20
C ALA A 603 -4.14 -27.23 -8.63
N VAL A 604 -4.88 -26.73 -9.62
CA VAL A 604 -4.64 -27.03 -11.04
C VAL A 604 -4.14 -25.77 -11.73
N ILE A 605 -2.93 -25.81 -12.27
CA ILE A 605 -2.28 -24.69 -12.94
C ILE A 605 -2.24 -24.94 -14.44
N GLN A 606 -3.11 -24.28 -15.18
CA GLN A 606 -3.18 -24.39 -16.64
C GLN A 606 -2.24 -23.40 -17.32
N THR A 607 -1.41 -23.88 -18.24
CA THR A 607 -0.41 -23.07 -18.94
C THR A 607 -0.03 -23.63 -20.30
N TYR A 608 0.44 -22.76 -21.20
CA TYR A 608 1.12 -23.13 -22.45
C TYR A 608 2.63 -23.28 -22.29
N SER A 609 3.17 -23.03 -21.10
CA SER A 609 4.60 -23.05 -20.78
C SER A 609 4.89 -23.86 -19.52
N PRO A 610 4.51 -25.18 -19.50
CA PRO A 610 4.59 -26.02 -18.31
C PRO A 610 6.02 -26.24 -17.81
N GLU A 611 7.03 -26.08 -18.66
CA GLU A 611 8.44 -26.26 -18.32
C GLU A 611 9.08 -25.00 -17.70
N HIS A 612 8.36 -23.86 -17.64
CA HIS A 612 8.95 -22.63 -17.13
C HIS A 612 9.24 -22.73 -15.63
N TYR A 613 10.49 -22.44 -15.24
CA TYR A 613 10.99 -22.61 -13.87
C TYR A 613 10.11 -21.95 -12.82
N SER A 614 9.56 -20.74 -13.06
CA SER A 614 8.69 -20.08 -12.09
C SER A 614 7.39 -20.82 -11.83
N ILE A 615 6.85 -21.57 -12.81
CA ILE A 615 5.65 -22.40 -12.66
C ILE A 615 6.00 -23.70 -11.96
N VAL A 616 7.07 -24.35 -12.42
CA VAL A 616 7.54 -25.63 -11.84
C VAL A 616 7.86 -25.49 -10.36
N HIS A 617 8.67 -24.49 -10.01
CA HIS A 617 9.06 -24.26 -8.62
C HIS A 617 7.89 -23.77 -7.75
N ALA A 618 6.95 -22.99 -8.30
CA ALA A 618 5.75 -22.57 -7.54
C ALA A 618 4.86 -23.77 -7.18
N CYS A 619 4.69 -24.74 -8.09
CA CYS A 619 3.92 -25.95 -7.86
C CYS A 619 4.60 -26.86 -6.83
N ASN A 620 5.92 -26.87 -6.78
CA ASN A 620 6.70 -27.64 -5.81
C ASN A 620 6.91 -26.90 -4.48
N HIS A 621 6.39 -25.68 -4.33
CA HIS A 621 6.64 -24.79 -3.19
C HIS A 621 8.13 -24.53 -2.92
N ASP A 622 8.97 -24.60 -3.96
CA ASP A 622 10.42 -24.46 -3.89
C ASP A 622 10.86 -23.04 -4.23
N TYR A 623 10.82 -22.17 -3.21
CA TYR A 623 11.27 -20.80 -3.36
C TYR A 623 12.78 -20.67 -3.58
N GLU A 624 13.59 -21.56 -3.00
CA GLU A 624 15.05 -21.49 -3.06
C GLU A 624 15.55 -21.73 -4.50
N SER A 625 15.07 -22.78 -5.15
CA SER A 625 15.42 -23.07 -6.55
C SER A 625 14.91 -21.98 -7.49
N PHE A 626 13.67 -21.47 -7.27
CA PHE A 626 13.17 -20.32 -8.00
C PHE A 626 14.09 -19.11 -7.87
N TYR A 627 14.49 -18.76 -6.62
CA TYR A 627 15.38 -17.64 -6.37
C TYR A 627 16.70 -17.79 -7.10
N ASN A 628 17.33 -18.96 -7.05
CA ASN A 628 18.63 -19.20 -7.66
C ASN A 628 18.60 -19.04 -9.20
N GLU A 629 17.54 -19.53 -9.86
CA GLU A 629 17.39 -19.36 -11.31
C GLU A 629 17.06 -17.91 -11.68
N GLU A 630 16.12 -17.28 -10.97
CA GLU A 630 15.71 -15.92 -11.28
C GLU A 630 16.83 -14.90 -11.00
N ILE A 631 17.61 -15.06 -9.90
CA ILE A 631 18.71 -14.12 -9.61
C ILE A 631 19.83 -14.20 -10.65
N ALA A 632 20.12 -15.40 -11.13
CA ALA A 632 21.10 -15.59 -12.23
C ALA A 632 20.63 -14.89 -13.51
N PHE A 633 19.34 -14.99 -13.85
CA PHE A 633 18.75 -14.26 -14.96
C PHE A 633 18.84 -12.74 -14.77
N ARG A 634 18.52 -12.24 -13.54
CA ARG A 634 18.59 -10.81 -13.20
C ARG A 634 20.02 -10.27 -13.32
N GLU A 635 21.00 -11.05 -12.89
CA GLU A 635 22.41 -10.69 -13.01
C GLU A 635 22.85 -10.61 -14.46
N LEU A 636 22.50 -11.62 -15.28
CA LEU A 636 22.83 -11.66 -16.71
C LEU A 636 22.22 -10.47 -17.48
N MET A 637 21.02 -10.06 -17.12
CA MET A 637 20.26 -9.01 -17.80
C MET A 637 20.42 -7.63 -17.15
N ASP A 638 21.26 -7.47 -16.12
CA ASP A 638 21.46 -6.25 -15.34
C ASP A 638 20.16 -5.70 -14.73
N TYR A 639 19.39 -6.56 -14.11
CA TYR A 639 18.14 -6.18 -13.43
C TYR A 639 18.28 -6.14 -11.90
N PRO A 640 17.39 -5.39 -11.20
CA PRO A 640 17.32 -5.45 -9.74
C PRO A 640 17.04 -6.87 -9.24
N PRO A 641 17.57 -7.26 -8.07
CA PRO A 641 18.28 -6.44 -7.08
C PRO A 641 19.80 -6.33 -7.28
N VAL A 642 20.38 -6.98 -8.28
CA VAL A 642 21.83 -6.98 -8.53
C VAL A 642 22.28 -5.63 -9.08
N TYR A 643 21.45 -5.01 -9.89
CA TYR A 643 21.62 -3.66 -10.42
C TYR A 643 20.51 -2.73 -9.93
N ASN A 644 20.85 -1.45 -9.79
CA ASN A 644 19.84 -0.42 -9.59
C ASN A 644 19.26 0.02 -10.94
N PHE A 645 18.00 0.41 -10.93
CA PHE A 645 17.27 0.73 -12.15
C PHE A 645 16.55 2.08 -11.98
N MET A 646 16.80 3.01 -12.88
CA MET A 646 16.11 4.29 -12.92
C MET A 646 15.37 4.44 -14.25
N THR A 647 14.09 4.79 -14.16
CA THR A 647 13.29 5.18 -15.33
C THR A 647 13.11 6.68 -15.32
N VAL A 648 13.49 7.33 -16.42
CA VAL A 648 13.22 8.73 -16.69
C VAL A 648 12.05 8.82 -17.67
N ARG A 649 10.90 9.29 -17.20
CA ARG A 649 9.69 9.46 -18.01
C ARG A 649 9.51 10.92 -18.37
N ILE A 650 9.39 11.19 -19.66
CA ILE A 650 9.23 12.52 -20.24
C ILE A 650 7.80 12.64 -20.75
N ALA A 651 7.09 13.70 -20.37
CA ALA A 651 5.70 13.95 -20.73
C ALA A 651 5.54 15.35 -21.31
N SER A 652 4.79 15.49 -22.41
CA SER A 652 4.41 16.77 -23.02
C SER A 652 3.13 16.61 -23.85
N GLU A 653 2.38 17.69 -24.02
CA GLU A 653 1.30 17.79 -25.00
C GLU A 653 1.83 17.86 -26.44
N ASP A 654 3.12 18.20 -26.62
CA ASP A 654 3.80 18.27 -27.90
C ASP A 654 4.64 17.00 -28.12
N GLU A 655 4.22 16.15 -29.08
CA GLU A 655 4.88 14.90 -29.41
C GLU A 655 6.32 15.08 -29.89
N GLN A 656 6.57 16.11 -30.73
CA GLN A 656 7.89 16.37 -31.27
C GLN A 656 8.87 16.81 -30.18
N LYS A 657 8.41 17.69 -29.26
CA LYS A 657 9.22 18.12 -28.12
C LYS A 657 9.55 16.97 -27.17
N THR A 658 8.59 16.07 -26.96
CA THR A 658 8.84 14.86 -26.15
C THR A 658 9.94 14.01 -26.77
N ALA A 659 9.92 13.84 -28.11
CA ALA A 659 10.95 13.10 -28.84
C ALA A 659 12.30 13.81 -28.79
N GLU A 660 12.34 15.10 -29.12
CA GLU A 660 13.56 15.90 -29.14
C GLU A 660 14.25 15.94 -27.76
N LEU A 661 13.47 16.21 -26.69
CA LEU A 661 14.01 16.25 -25.34
C LEU A 661 14.55 14.86 -24.91
N SER A 662 13.86 13.79 -25.26
CA SER A 662 14.31 12.45 -24.92
C SER A 662 15.67 12.09 -25.58
N GLU A 663 15.90 12.49 -26.82
CA GLU A 663 17.17 12.29 -27.50
C GLU A 663 18.28 13.18 -26.91
N LYS A 664 17.98 14.45 -26.58
CA LYS A 664 18.96 15.35 -25.95
C LYS A 664 19.39 14.84 -24.57
N ILE A 665 18.44 14.36 -23.76
CA ILE A 665 18.75 13.75 -22.45
C ILE A 665 19.67 12.53 -22.65
N LYS A 666 19.36 11.65 -23.60
CA LYS A 666 20.23 10.52 -23.89
C LYS A 666 21.65 10.96 -24.26
N GLN A 667 21.78 11.89 -25.21
CA GLN A 667 23.08 12.41 -25.64
C GLN A 667 23.88 13.06 -24.51
N LEU A 668 23.22 13.76 -23.61
CA LEU A 668 23.81 14.34 -22.41
C LEU A 668 24.40 13.26 -21.51
N THR A 669 23.59 12.26 -21.21
CA THR A 669 23.94 11.21 -20.25
C THR A 669 24.89 10.15 -20.81
N ASP A 670 24.85 9.88 -22.11
CA ASP A 670 25.87 9.03 -22.81
C ASP A 670 27.29 9.60 -22.66
N LYS A 671 27.44 10.91 -22.58
CA LYS A 671 28.74 11.58 -22.40
C LYS A 671 29.22 11.61 -20.97
N ALA A 672 28.28 11.57 -20.01
CA ALA A 672 28.56 11.80 -18.61
C ALA A 672 29.15 10.57 -17.89
N ASP A 673 28.67 9.37 -18.16
CA ASP A 673 29.20 8.14 -17.54
C ASP A 673 29.05 6.92 -18.48
N SER A 674 30.17 6.42 -18.98
CA SER A 674 30.23 5.26 -19.87
C SER A 674 29.98 3.91 -19.19
N ARG A 675 29.88 3.86 -17.86
CA ARG A 675 29.64 2.64 -17.06
C ARG A 675 28.16 2.34 -16.87
N THR A 676 27.30 3.36 -16.93
CA THR A 676 25.86 3.19 -16.82
C THR A 676 25.28 2.71 -18.16
N LYS A 677 24.51 1.62 -18.14
CA LYS A 677 23.79 1.16 -19.34
C LYS A 677 22.54 2.00 -19.55
N ILE A 678 22.41 2.57 -20.76
CA ILE A 678 21.27 3.41 -21.14
C ILE A 678 20.45 2.67 -22.21
N ILE A 679 19.15 2.53 -21.97
CA ILE A 679 18.20 1.85 -22.85
C ILE A 679 17.11 2.82 -23.27
N GLY A 680 16.86 2.93 -24.57
CA GLY A 680 15.94 3.89 -25.16
C GLY A 680 16.66 5.10 -25.76
N PRO A 681 15.95 6.23 -25.99
CA PRO A 681 14.56 6.54 -25.60
C PRO A 681 13.51 5.75 -26.40
N GLY A 682 12.50 5.28 -25.72
CA GLY A 682 11.37 4.56 -26.31
C GLY A 682 10.01 5.20 -25.98
N LYS A 683 8.96 4.82 -26.73
CA LYS A 683 7.57 5.14 -26.38
C LYS A 683 7.21 4.42 -25.09
N ALA A 684 6.58 5.12 -24.15
CA ALA A 684 6.10 4.50 -22.92
C ALA A 684 5.02 3.44 -23.21
N PRO A 685 4.80 2.43 -22.32
CA PRO A 685 3.72 1.43 -22.46
C PRO A 685 2.35 2.04 -22.71
N VAL A 686 2.07 3.15 -22.02
CA VAL A 686 0.92 4.01 -22.32
C VAL A 686 1.49 5.29 -22.95
N TYR A 687 1.49 5.32 -24.26
CA TYR A 687 2.15 6.37 -25.04
C TYR A 687 1.44 7.71 -25.00
N LYS A 688 0.07 7.71 -24.96
CA LYS A 688 -0.76 8.92 -24.96
C LYS A 688 -1.91 8.79 -23.98
N VAL A 689 -2.08 9.79 -23.11
CA VAL A 689 -3.23 9.91 -22.18
C VAL A 689 -3.70 11.37 -22.17
N LYS A 690 -4.97 11.62 -22.48
CA LYS A 690 -5.56 12.98 -22.47
C LYS A 690 -4.67 14.01 -23.19
N ASP A 691 -4.26 13.67 -24.41
CA ASP A 691 -3.40 14.46 -25.28
C ASP A 691 -1.97 14.73 -24.78
N VAL A 692 -1.56 14.11 -23.68
CA VAL A 692 -0.16 14.10 -23.22
C VAL A 692 0.55 12.87 -23.75
N PHE A 693 1.69 13.09 -24.42
CA PHE A 693 2.55 12.04 -24.95
C PHE A 693 3.67 11.69 -23.97
N PHE A 694 4.03 10.41 -23.90
CA PHE A 694 5.01 9.89 -22.95
C PHE A 694 6.11 9.12 -23.66
N ARG A 695 7.36 9.46 -23.35
CA ARG A 695 8.56 8.69 -23.68
C ARG A 695 9.34 8.35 -22.42
N GLN A 696 10.22 7.35 -22.51
CA GLN A 696 11.00 6.93 -21.36
C GLN A 696 12.39 6.45 -21.77
N ILE A 697 13.34 6.66 -20.86
CA ILE A 697 14.72 6.21 -20.91
C ILE A 697 14.97 5.41 -19.65
N TYR A 698 15.69 4.29 -19.79
CA TYR A 698 16.05 3.46 -18.65
C TYR A 698 17.56 3.51 -18.44
N TYR A 699 17.97 3.57 -17.19
CA TYR A 699 19.34 3.58 -16.73
C TYR A 699 19.56 2.40 -15.79
N LYS A 700 20.61 1.64 -15.98
CA LYS A 700 21.01 0.49 -15.15
C LYS A 700 22.43 0.70 -14.65
N ASP A 701 22.65 0.61 -13.35
CA ASP A 701 23.98 0.71 -12.74
C ASP A 701 24.05 -0.09 -11.43
N LYS A 702 25.23 -0.60 -11.09
CA LYS A 702 25.45 -1.26 -9.79
C LYS A 702 25.38 -0.28 -8.63
N GLU A 703 25.70 0.98 -8.86
CA GLU A 703 25.75 2.02 -7.83
C GLU A 703 24.57 2.97 -7.94
N HIS A 704 23.70 2.99 -6.93
CA HIS A 704 22.57 3.91 -6.85
C HIS A 704 22.99 5.39 -6.94
N GLN A 705 24.16 5.73 -6.36
CA GLN A 705 24.69 7.10 -6.38
C GLN A 705 24.94 7.62 -7.80
N ARG A 706 25.36 6.76 -8.73
CA ARG A 706 25.58 7.18 -10.14
C ARG A 706 24.25 7.56 -10.79
N LEU A 707 23.21 6.79 -10.56
CA LEU A 707 21.87 7.11 -11.06
C LEU A 707 21.36 8.44 -10.49
N GLN A 708 21.66 8.73 -9.23
CA GLN A 708 21.34 10.03 -8.61
C GLN A 708 22.16 11.18 -9.26
N ASN A 709 23.40 10.95 -9.62
CA ASN A 709 24.22 11.95 -10.30
C ASN A 709 23.68 12.25 -11.72
N ILE A 710 23.30 11.21 -12.47
CA ILE A 710 22.64 11.37 -13.77
C ILE A 710 21.33 12.18 -13.63
N LYS A 711 20.54 11.89 -12.61
CA LYS A 711 19.34 12.72 -12.32
C LYS A 711 19.72 14.18 -12.12
N LYS A 712 20.76 14.49 -11.32
CA LYS A 712 21.19 15.88 -11.10
C LYS A 712 21.63 16.57 -12.40
N GLU A 713 22.31 15.86 -13.30
CA GLU A 713 22.69 16.38 -14.61
C GLU A 713 21.47 16.71 -15.48
N ILE A 714 20.48 15.80 -15.51
CA ILE A 714 19.22 16.03 -16.22
C ILE A 714 18.50 17.25 -15.63
N ASP A 715 18.41 17.36 -14.30
CA ASP A 715 17.75 18.48 -13.63
C ASP A 715 18.46 19.83 -13.93
N ASN A 716 19.79 19.84 -13.98
CA ASN A 716 20.57 21.01 -14.33
C ASN A 716 20.37 21.40 -15.78
N PHE A 717 20.42 20.45 -16.71
CA PHE A 717 20.10 20.67 -18.11
C PHE A 717 18.71 21.29 -18.29
N MET A 718 17.70 20.79 -17.58
CA MET A 718 16.35 21.34 -17.63
C MET A 718 16.28 22.76 -17.11
N LYS A 719 17.06 23.12 -16.09
CA LYS A 719 17.11 24.51 -15.56
C LYS A 719 17.73 25.50 -16.55
N GLU A 720 18.74 25.05 -17.32
CA GLU A 720 19.43 25.86 -18.34
C GLU A 720 18.56 26.05 -19.60
N HIS A 721 17.63 25.13 -19.87
CA HIS A 721 16.79 25.12 -21.07
C HIS A 721 15.33 25.38 -20.75
N SER A 722 14.99 26.65 -20.51
CA SER A 722 13.66 27.09 -20.10
C SER A 722 12.54 26.76 -21.10
N GLU A 723 12.89 26.60 -22.39
CA GLU A 723 11.96 26.20 -23.46
C GLU A 723 11.39 24.79 -23.28
N TYR A 724 12.13 23.87 -22.64
CA TYR A 724 11.63 22.54 -22.28
C TYR A 724 10.91 22.55 -20.95
N LEU A 725 11.42 23.31 -20.00
CA LEU A 725 10.88 23.36 -18.62
C LEU A 725 9.42 23.84 -18.57
N SER A 726 9.02 24.72 -19.50
CA SER A 726 7.65 25.24 -19.60
C SER A 726 6.68 24.28 -20.29
N LYS A 727 7.16 23.30 -21.06
CA LYS A 727 6.32 22.46 -21.93
C LYS A 727 6.44 20.97 -21.66
N CYS A 728 7.51 20.56 -20.99
CA CYS A 728 7.79 19.15 -20.69
C CYS A 728 7.88 18.92 -19.19
N GLN A 729 7.39 17.77 -18.73
CA GLN A 729 7.55 17.29 -17.36
C GLN A 729 8.43 16.04 -17.35
N ILE A 730 9.36 15.98 -16.40
CA ILE A 730 10.19 14.80 -16.17
C ILE A 730 9.76 14.15 -14.85
N GLN A 731 9.68 12.84 -14.85
CA GLN A 731 9.40 12.02 -13.68
C GLN A 731 10.45 10.93 -13.56
N TYR A 732 10.93 10.71 -12.36
CA TYR A 732 11.91 9.68 -12.05
C TYR A 732 11.25 8.53 -11.29
N ASP A 733 11.68 7.30 -11.57
CA ASP A 733 11.29 6.10 -10.83
C ASP A 733 12.54 5.25 -10.59
N PHE A 734 12.97 5.18 -9.33
CA PHE A 734 14.11 4.37 -8.90
C PHE A 734 13.62 3.02 -8.36
N ARG A 735 14.34 1.96 -8.74
CA ARG A 735 14.10 0.58 -8.30
C ARG A 735 15.42 -0.11 -7.98
#